data_26f3fe22bb77c6786e68dd459879b5b4
#
_entry.id   26f3fe22bb77c6786e68dd459879b5b4
#
_cell.length_a   1.000
_cell.length_b   1.000
_cell.length_c   1.000
_cell.angle_alpha   90.00
_cell.angle_beta   90.00
_cell.angle_gamma   90.00
#
_symmetry.space_group_name_H-M   'P 1'
#
loop_
_entity.id
_entity.type
_entity.pdbx_description
1 polymer ?
#
loop_
_entity_poly.entity_id
_entity_poly.type
_entity_poly.pdbx_seq_one_letter_code
_entity_poly.pdbx_strand_id
1 'polypeptide(L)'
;MKHSKLSLALAGLVGMATLGAIGDAAAMNYHVQDDRVVLSGGVTFADVVALPALLAKAQEEGHPIREVVLRTSNGGALIAGEWLQAIIRTQGLDTIVSGHCISSCSIMQSGGVNRYLAGDLPTVDSVQIHAASSGGRITYAPSPRMTQIYTGNYGGGMDAGLLHKAMYEVVAPNGLLVFRDPSRTTGTSVSFDPDGSGRNLQLFPGQDIRSNNIITEAGYRDPGDTLSVTGNVSGDINPGYMATARQLQALVDDDFARWNDDEYDTTYINYAVTLYNLASNGPNGVGQFSLQDYLNDPGNQAFLQGQLRLADLDASALANSAGVIRVAKGGTWRTSATTGADFMLVDGGTIALEGGALRAPEVRVMAGGLVVGHGDIASLETDTDALLDATGPSLREDGFNRLRVYGTLMPRGGDLVTHGYVNIMPGGNVLFDVTEAGGSAAGRLRVGSFFDDGQTDGALVISPGAHLELNVAQGFYAGNYQRELVTGPIYEDGFADAVRLGDTGYSASITDNEVFRPRHNSLLSFNIHQSEDGLSLTANPGFDQLAQLTASNGNQSLGVALAAAGDRQDARLKSLLGALQFADRDVIAQQAGALRGDAHASLRLADNALLGSIGNVVTQHQAGLRSGNGDAGGLAAQAAQAASAQPGMANGSLFNQLAMHLVEPAAQAVAGSSGVSYGDSARNHGFWGRGFGSHGRIDGDGXXXNGLLIGINGAITHSRADIDSADGDGGVAGLTHTVGGIVLGADTRVADDRVSLGVSVAAADMSTKARDGSGFTGDVRALDIGGYLDATYARGYLSAAVRYTDLRHDTRRGIAGIDGLNDPLRAKYNNDAISARLEHGFSFTTGNGLVVQPLLPVVDYARTSATRFNEGQGAGALAGRGDSLESIRVGAGLQLFKTFDGNNGERITPRARVVWQKELGDTQARYSTGFAAAPDLVFGSSSQTLGEQVLAWNLGVTSRASDRLSVMVDYVGERRDGQVQNGVMLGLGYAF
;
A
#
# COMPACT_ATOMS: atom_id res chain seq x y z
N MET A 1 49.63 58.85 29.55
CA MET A 1 48.24 58.61 30.03
C MET A 1 47.21 58.55 28.93
N LYS A 2 47.44 59.09 27.75
CA LYS A 2 46.48 58.93 26.63
C LYS A 2 46.49 57.56 25.96
N HIS A 3 47.63 56.86 26.03
CA HIS A 3 47.73 55.53 25.45
C HIS A 3 47.07 54.46 26.26
N SER A 4 46.92 54.65 27.56
CA SER A 4 46.31 53.63 28.44
C SER A 4 44.76 53.54 28.30
N LYS A 5 44.10 54.62 27.93
CA LYS A 5 42.65 54.62 27.74
C LYS A 5 42.29 54.10 26.37
N LEU A 6 43.12 54.26 25.37
CA LEU A 6 42.96 53.72 24.05
C LEU A 6 43.18 52.19 24.10
N SER A 7 44.22 51.77 24.87
CA SER A 7 44.52 50.32 25.03
C SER A 7 43.41 49.61 25.81
N LEU A 8 42.77 50.29 26.75
CA LEU A 8 41.66 49.68 27.50
C LEU A 8 40.37 49.65 26.63
N ALA A 9 40.16 50.59 25.76
CA ALA A 9 39.03 50.59 24.83
C ALA A 9 39.26 49.53 23.73
N LEU A 10 40.50 49.45 23.21
CA LEU A 10 40.87 48.37 22.27
C LEU A 10 40.87 47.00 22.93
N ALA A 11 41.35 46.88 24.19
CA ALA A 11 41.29 45.64 24.93
C ALA A 11 39.83 45.24 25.23
N GLY A 12 38.96 46.22 25.45
CA GLY A 12 37.52 45.98 25.59
C GLY A 12 36.88 45.51 24.27
N LEU A 13 37.24 46.11 23.16
CA LEU A 13 36.75 45.69 21.84
C LEU A 13 37.36 44.35 21.42
N VAL A 14 38.64 44.15 21.64
CA VAL A 14 39.32 42.90 21.34
C VAL A 14 38.91 41.81 22.32
N GLY A 15 38.64 42.18 23.59
CA GLY A 15 38.08 41.26 24.58
C GLY A 15 36.63 40.83 24.27
N MET A 16 35.87 41.68 23.58
CA MET A 16 34.53 41.31 23.12
C MET A 16 34.60 40.54 21.81
N ALA A 17 35.61 40.76 20.99
CA ALA A 17 35.82 40.00 19.75
C ALA A 17 36.34 38.57 20.02
N THR A 18 36.94 38.36 21.22
CA THR A 18 37.38 37.00 21.61
C THR A 18 36.30 36.21 22.42
N LEU A 19 35.15 36.85 22.66
CA LEU A 19 33.98 36.18 23.27
C LEU A 19 33.06 35.63 22.20
N GLY A 20 33.60 34.80 21.41
CA GLY A 20 32.92 34.08 20.36
C GLY A 20 33.61 34.27 19.04
N ALA A 21 33.99 33.22 18.41
CA ALA A 21 34.35 33.27 17.03
C ALA A 21 33.16 33.89 16.30
N ILE A 22 33.28 35.18 15.93
CA ILE A 22 32.34 35.78 15.03
C ILE A 22 32.70 35.16 13.69
N GLY A 23 32.06 34.04 13.42
CA GLY A 23 32.15 33.46 12.10
C GLY A 23 31.63 34.48 11.08
N ASP A 24 32.08 34.37 9.86
CA ASP A 24 31.78 35.29 8.78
C ASP A 24 30.30 35.19 8.36
N ALA A 25 29.38 35.73 9.15
CA ALA A 25 27.99 35.82 8.75
C ALA A 25 27.84 36.85 7.65
N ALA A 26 27.16 36.54 6.60
CA ALA A 26 26.82 37.52 5.59
C ALA A 26 25.93 38.62 6.20
N ALA A 27 26.16 39.85 5.84
CA ALA A 27 25.30 40.99 6.20
C ALA A 27 23.88 40.74 5.69
N MET A 28 22.90 41.42 6.23
CA MET A 28 21.53 41.36 5.76
C MET A 28 21.44 41.71 4.27
N ASN A 29 20.52 41.11 3.57
CA ASN A 29 20.19 41.55 2.21
C ASN A 29 19.33 42.82 2.29
N TYR A 30 19.60 43.71 1.40
CA TYR A 30 18.98 45.08 1.39
C TYR A 30 18.25 45.28 0.07
N HIS A 31 17.00 45.73 0.12
CA HIS A 31 16.42 46.36 -1.06
C HIS A 31 15.47 47.49 -0.62
N VAL A 32 15.35 48.47 -1.48
CA VAL A 32 14.54 49.67 -1.20
C VAL A 32 13.28 49.62 -2.07
N GLN A 33 12.13 49.85 -1.42
CA GLN A 33 10.85 49.93 -2.10
C GLN A 33 10.13 51.19 -1.58
N ASP A 34 9.98 52.17 -2.45
CA ASP A 34 9.36 53.46 -2.10
C ASP A 34 10.11 54.17 -0.93
N ASP A 35 9.44 54.37 0.20
CA ASP A 35 10.00 55.02 1.40
C ASP A 35 10.42 54.02 2.47
N ARG A 36 10.69 52.76 2.08
CA ARG A 36 11.06 51.69 3.00
C ARG A 36 12.27 50.91 2.53
N VAL A 37 13.02 50.36 3.48
CA VAL A 37 14.09 49.43 3.22
C VAL A 37 13.66 48.06 3.77
N VAL A 38 13.82 47.02 3.00
CA VAL A 38 13.58 45.62 3.40
C VAL A 38 14.94 44.98 3.72
N LEU A 39 15.04 44.44 4.93
CA LEU A 39 16.23 43.77 5.46
C LEU A 39 15.90 42.33 5.75
N SER A 40 16.67 41.39 5.18
CA SER A 40 16.47 39.96 5.43
C SER A 40 17.81 39.26 5.68
N GLY A 41 17.80 38.16 6.45
CA GLY A 41 19.02 37.41 6.72
C GLY A 41 19.62 37.69 8.08
N GLY A 42 20.92 37.44 8.21
CA GLY A 42 21.64 37.52 9.48
C GLY A 42 22.10 38.96 9.80
N VAL A 43 22.00 39.33 11.06
CA VAL A 43 22.41 40.67 11.54
C VAL A 43 23.90 40.65 11.83
N THR A 44 24.66 41.53 11.20
CA THR A 44 26.13 41.58 11.34
C THR A 44 26.61 43.01 11.64
N PHE A 45 27.88 43.14 11.94
CA PHE A 45 28.50 44.49 12.12
C PHE A 45 28.53 45.28 10.83
N ALA A 46 28.59 44.60 9.68
CA ALA A 46 28.53 45.28 8.38
C ALA A 46 27.22 46.04 8.19
N ASP A 47 26.12 45.56 8.78
CA ASP A 47 24.80 46.23 8.71
C ASP A 47 24.80 47.57 9.46
N VAL A 48 25.65 47.70 10.47
CA VAL A 48 25.79 48.95 11.23
C VAL A 48 26.39 50.08 10.34
N VAL A 49 27.15 49.68 9.34
CA VAL A 49 27.68 50.62 8.32
C VAL A 49 26.65 50.79 7.18
N ALA A 50 26.10 49.68 6.68
CA ALA A 50 25.25 49.71 5.49
C ALA A 50 23.93 50.44 5.69
N LEU A 51 23.25 50.26 6.82
CA LEU A 51 21.96 50.92 7.01
C LEU A 51 22.07 52.45 7.08
N PRO A 52 22.97 53.05 7.87
CA PRO A 52 23.14 54.52 7.84
C PRO A 52 23.54 55.07 6.47
N ALA A 53 24.42 54.38 5.78
CA ALA A 53 24.86 54.78 4.43
C ALA A 53 23.67 54.79 3.45
N LEU A 54 22.84 53.76 3.51
CA LEU A 54 21.63 53.70 2.68
C LEU A 54 20.63 54.83 3.03
N LEU A 55 20.41 55.04 4.33
CA LEU A 55 19.51 56.10 4.78
C LEU A 55 20.01 57.47 4.26
N ALA A 56 21.29 57.74 4.38
CA ALA A 56 21.93 58.96 3.88
C ALA A 56 21.73 59.10 2.37
N LYS A 57 21.99 58.07 1.63
CA LYS A 57 21.86 58.05 0.17
C LYS A 57 20.40 58.31 -0.25
N ALA A 58 19.46 57.65 0.36
CA ALA A 58 18.03 57.82 0.07
C ALA A 58 17.55 59.25 0.36
N GLN A 59 18.07 59.80 1.44
CA GLN A 59 17.79 61.23 1.78
C GLN A 59 18.39 62.17 0.75
N GLU A 60 19.62 61.93 0.33
CA GLU A 60 20.32 62.77 -0.71
C GLU A 60 19.51 62.71 -2.01
N GLU A 61 18.97 61.62 -2.39
CA GLU A 61 18.19 61.43 -3.62
C GLU A 61 16.75 61.97 -3.50
N GLY A 62 16.33 62.43 -2.32
CA GLY A 62 15.02 63.03 -2.11
C GLY A 62 13.92 62.01 -1.84
N HIS A 63 14.28 60.78 -1.53
CA HIS A 63 13.36 59.67 -1.20
C HIS A 63 13.68 59.11 0.18
N PRO A 64 13.53 59.90 1.26
CA PRO A 64 13.96 59.42 2.58
C PRO A 64 13.19 58.23 3.04
N ILE A 65 13.92 57.24 3.51
CA ILE A 65 13.35 56.03 4.06
C ILE A 65 12.70 56.34 5.39
N ARG A 66 11.50 55.82 5.62
CA ARG A 66 10.71 56.01 6.83
C ARG A 66 10.44 54.69 7.55
N GLU A 67 10.55 53.59 6.86
CA GLU A 67 10.19 52.28 7.39
C GLU A 67 11.29 51.26 7.12
N VAL A 68 11.52 50.43 8.11
CA VAL A 68 12.43 49.27 8.02
C VAL A 68 11.59 48.01 8.11
N VAL A 69 11.54 47.27 7.03
CA VAL A 69 10.87 45.95 6.99
C VAL A 69 11.91 44.91 7.37
N LEU A 70 11.67 44.23 8.48
CA LEU A 70 12.53 43.15 8.99
C LEU A 70 11.93 41.82 8.49
N ARG A 71 12.53 41.26 7.46
CA ARG A 71 12.00 40.12 6.74
C ARG A 71 12.78 38.86 7.07
N THR A 72 12.14 37.93 7.78
CA THR A 72 12.70 36.62 8.10
C THR A 72 14.18 36.66 8.48
N SER A 73 14.44 37.17 9.68
CA SER A 73 15.79 37.21 10.21
C SER A 73 15.90 36.32 11.46
N ASN A 74 16.87 35.45 11.48
CA ASN A 74 17.22 34.65 12.65
C ASN A 74 18.04 35.42 13.68
N GLY A 75 18.35 36.66 13.40
CA GLY A 75 19.22 37.49 14.27
C GLY A 75 20.65 37.33 13.84
N GLY A 76 21.58 37.40 14.79
CA GLY A 76 23.01 37.36 14.54
C GLY A 76 23.76 38.09 15.63
N ALA A 77 24.69 38.99 15.24
CA ALA A 77 25.51 39.71 16.21
C ALA A 77 24.67 40.57 17.13
N LEU A 78 24.69 40.25 18.41
CA LEU A 78 23.91 40.96 19.43
C LEU A 78 24.18 42.45 19.44
N ILE A 79 25.46 42.85 19.51
CA ILE A 79 25.88 44.26 19.62
C ILE A 79 25.46 45.00 18.36
N ALA A 80 25.57 44.40 17.18
CA ALA A 80 25.09 45.01 15.94
C ALA A 80 23.58 45.30 16.02
N GLY A 81 22.78 44.32 16.50
CA GLY A 81 21.34 44.54 16.71
C GLY A 81 21.06 45.71 17.67
N GLU A 82 21.84 45.81 18.75
CA GLU A 82 21.74 46.94 19.70
C GLU A 82 22.04 48.29 19.04
N TRP A 83 23.04 48.35 18.20
CA TRP A 83 23.38 49.57 17.50
C TRP A 83 22.34 49.93 16.42
N LEU A 84 21.90 48.95 15.67
CA LEU A 84 20.88 49.13 14.63
C LEU A 84 19.55 49.60 15.24
N GLN A 85 19.12 49.08 16.39
CA GLN A 85 17.91 49.56 17.04
C GLN A 85 18.07 51.01 17.45
N ALA A 86 19.27 51.42 17.91
CA ALA A 86 19.52 52.81 18.25
C ALA A 86 19.45 53.72 17.03
N ILE A 87 20.00 53.31 15.90
CA ILE A 87 19.92 54.01 14.61
C ILE A 87 18.45 54.13 14.20
N ILE A 88 17.71 53.05 14.18
CA ILE A 88 16.28 53.02 13.80
C ILE A 88 15.49 54.04 14.65
N ARG A 89 15.71 53.99 15.98
CA ARG A 89 14.99 54.85 16.93
C ARG A 89 15.35 56.32 16.79
N THR A 90 16.65 56.63 16.69
CA THR A 90 17.09 58.00 16.60
C THR A 90 16.77 58.67 15.25
N GLN A 91 16.70 57.88 14.19
CA GLN A 91 16.26 58.32 12.87
C GLN A 91 14.74 58.43 12.74
N GLY A 92 14.00 58.03 13.78
CA GLY A 92 12.53 58.13 13.79
C GLY A 92 11.84 57.15 12.84
N LEU A 93 12.47 56.03 12.59
CA LEU A 93 11.95 55.03 11.64
C LEU A 93 10.94 54.10 12.30
N ASP A 94 9.96 53.67 11.55
CA ASP A 94 9.01 52.62 11.94
C ASP A 94 9.61 51.22 11.57
N THR A 95 9.21 50.19 12.28
CA THR A 95 9.61 48.82 11.95
C THR A 95 8.41 47.98 11.61
N ILE A 96 8.54 47.18 10.60
CA ILE A 96 7.53 46.21 10.14
C ILE A 96 8.17 44.80 10.12
N VAL A 97 7.57 43.85 10.81
CA VAL A 97 8.05 42.45 10.77
C VAL A 97 7.23 41.68 9.73
N SER A 98 7.92 41.15 8.73
CA SER A 98 7.35 40.27 7.71
C SER A 98 8.04 38.92 7.82
N GLY A 99 7.34 37.94 8.36
CA GLY A 99 7.91 36.66 8.70
C GLY A 99 8.37 36.59 10.15
N HIS A 100 9.50 35.95 10.41
CA HIS A 100 10.03 35.84 11.78
C HIS A 100 11.16 36.85 12.00
N CYS A 101 11.22 37.38 13.20
CA CYS A 101 12.28 38.28 13.62
C CYS A 101 12.79 37.78 14.97
N ILE A 102 13.96 37.13 14.96
CA ILE A 102 14.50 36.38 16.11
C ILE A 102 15.75 37.08 16.63
N SER A 103 15.98 36.97 17.96
CA SER A 103 17.25 37.33 18.57
C SER A 103 17.61 38.82 18.32
N SER A 104 18.79 39.14 17.78
CA SER A 104 19.19 40.52 17.50
C SER A 104 18.24 41.26 16.56
N CYS A 105 17.53 40.56 15.68
CA CYS A 105 16.46 41.13 14.88
C CYS A 105 15.34 41.71 15.79
N SER A 106 14.94 40.95 16.82
CA SER A 106 13.90 41.46 17.74
C SER A 106 14.36 42.70 18.51
N ILE A 107 15.66 42.84 18.74
CA ILE A 107 16.22 44.08 19.30
C ILE A 107 16.05 45.23 18.29
N MET A 108 16.42 44.98 17.03
CA MET A 108 16.22 45.99 15.96
C MET A 108 14.75 46.42 15.89
N GLN A 109 13.83 45.46 15.88
CA GLN A 109 12.40 45.71 15.83
C GLN A 109 11.93 46.60 16.97
N SER A 110 12.49 46.40 18.16
CA SER A 110 12.12 47.19 19.34
C SER A 110 12.49 48.66 19.18
N GLY A 111 13.43 48.98 18.29
CA GLY A 111 13.87 50.38 18.02
C GLY A 111 12.83 51.20 17.26
N GLY A 112 11.89 50.60 16.60
CA GLY A 112 10.88 51.31 15.82
C GLY A 112 10.05 52.30 16.66
N VAL A 113 9.80 53.48 16.09
CA VAL A 113 8.89 54.46 16.72
C VAL A 113 7.48 53.88 16.77
N ASN A 114 7.01 53.43 15.61
CA ASN A 114 5.86 52.56 15.51
C ASN A 114 6.32 51.18 15.05
N ARG A 115 5.68 50.17 15.58
CA ARG A 115 6.05 48.79 15.32
C ARG A 115 4.84 48.01 14.83
N TYR A 116 5.01 47.32 13.71
CA TYR A 116 3.93 46.63 13.02
C TYR A 116 4.31 45.16 12.72
N LEU A 117 3.29 44.32 12.46
CA LEU A 117 3.44 43.11 11.69
C LEU A 117 2.96 43.36 10.27
N ALA A 118 3.59 42.75 9.30
CA ALA A 118 3.22 42.92 7.90
C ALA A 118 1.85 42.32 7.58
N GLY A 119 1.58 41.13 8.07
CA GLY A 119 0.34 40.41 7.79
C GLY A 119 0.33 39.71 6.44
N ASP A 120 1.42 39.83 5.68
CA ASP A 120 1.60 39.16 4.39
C ASP A 120 1.93 37.66 4.56
N LEU A 121 2.53 37.33 5.71
CA LEU A 121 2.91 35.97 6.07
C LEU A 121 2.22 35.53 7.39
N PRO A 122 0.89 35.44 7.41
CA PRO A 122 0.13 35.41 8.66
C PRO A 122 0.42 34.21 9.54
N THR A 123 0.93 33.14 8.98
CA THR A 123 1.28 31.91 9.74
C THR A 123 2.72 31.95 10.26
N VAL A 124 3.51 32.94 9.83
CA VAL A 124 4.94 33.03 10.12
C VAL A 124 5.28 34.25 10.94
N ASP A 125 4.54 35.38 10.72
CA ASP A 125 4.82 36.65 11.35
C ASP A 125 4.95 36.49 12.86
N SER A 126 6.16 36.81 13.38
CA SER A 126 6.43 36.61 14.82
C SER A 126 7.66 37.42 15.22
N VAL A 127 7.65 37.81 16.50
CA VAL A 127 8.84 38.35 17.17
C VAL A 127 9.27 37.33 18.23
N GLN A 128 10.56 36.98 18.22
CA GLN A 128 11.07 35.91 19.03
C GLN A 128 12.29 36.36 19.81
N ILE A 129 12.28 36.12 21.11
CA ILE A 129 13.25 36.67 22.05
C ILE A 129 13.93 35.52 22.82
N HIS A 130 15.24 35.61 23.00
CA HIS A 130 15.97 34.66 23.84
C HIS A 130 17.26 35.31 24.39
N ALA A 131 17.86 34.66 25.40
CA ALA A 131 19.15 35.06 25.93
C ALA A 131 20.26 34.92 24.86
N ALA A 132 21.29 35.72 24.96
CA ALA A 132 22.39 35.65 24.05
C ALA A 132 23.05 34.23 24.05
N SER A 133 23.60 33.85 22.90
CA SER A 133 24.36 32.62 22.79
C SER A 133 25.68 32.86 22.07
N SER A 134 26.66 32.01 22.32
CA SER A 134 27.94 32.04 21.65
C SER A 134 28.55 30.64 21.67
N GLY A 135 29.04 30.20 20.51
CA GLY A 135 29.63 28.88 20.35
C GLY A 135 28.68 27.76 20.83
N GLY A 136 27.40 27.87 20.46
CA GLY A 136 26.40 26.88 20.81
C GLY A 136 25.98 26.83 22.28
N ARG A 137 26.31 27.86 23.07
CA ARG A 137 25.99 27.89 24.50
C ARG A 137 25.34 29.20 24.88
N ILE A 138 24.34 29.13 25.73
CA ILE A 138 23.69 30.33 26.27
C ILE A 138 24.66 31.08 27.18
N THR A 139 24.67 32.41 27.06
CA THR A 139 25.39 33.30 27.98
C THR A 139 24.40 34.34 28.50
N TYR A 140 24.34 34.45 29.82
CA TYR A 140 23.42 35.34 30.50
C TYR A 140 24.06 36.73 30.78
N ALA A 141 25.34 36.92 30.47
CA ALA A 141 26.04 38.18 30.76
C ALA A 141 25.40 39.40 30.09
N PRO A 142 24.92 39.31 28.83
CA PRO A 142 24.23 40.45 28.21
C PRO A 142 22.77 40.66 28.66
N SER A 143 22.18 39.68 29.36
CA SER A 143 20.73 39.70 29.69
C SER A 143 20.26 40.93 30.45
N PRO A 144 20.98 41.49 31.40
CA PRO A 144 20.54 42.75 32.07
C PRO A 144 20.42 43.90 31.09
N ARG A 145 21.36 44.05 30.16
CA ARG A 145 21.33 45.10 29.15
C ARG A 145 20.19 44.89 28.15
N MET A 146 20.04 43.65 27.68
CA MET A 146 18.92 43.30 26.78
C MET A 146 17.56 43.58 27.44
N THR A 147 17.42 43.21 28.71
CA THR A 147 16.21 43.51 29.50
C THR A 147 15.92 44.97 29.51
N GLN A 148 16.96 45.82 29.78
CA GLN A 148 16.82 47.28 29.80
C GLN A 148 16.37 47.83 28.43
N ILE A 149 16.94 47.33 27.34
CA ILE A 149 16.57 47.75 25.96
C ILE A 149 15.11 47.40 25.68
N TYR A 150 14.72 46.16 25.90
CA TYR A 150 13.33 45.75 25.63
C TYR A 150 12.32 46.51 26.52
N THR A 151 12.60 46.64 27.81
CA THR A 151 11.70 47.37 28.74
C THR A 151 11.59 48.83 28.34
N GLY A 152 12.71 49.47 28.00
CA GLY A 152 12.71 50.86 27.57
C GLY A 152 11.95 51.04 26.27
N ASN A 153 12.24 50.20 25.27
CA ASN A 153 11.67 50.36 23.93
C ASN A 153 10.19 49.97 23.83
N TYR A 154 9.77 48.96 24.58
CA TYR A 154 8.34 48.56 24.61
C TYR A 154 7.54 49.35 25.66
N GLY A 155 8.19 50.40 26.27
CA GLY A 155 7.52 51.36 27.16
C GLY A 155 6.90 50.75 28.39
N GLY A 156 7.47 49.69 28.93
CA GLY A 156 6.95 49.01 30.13
C GLY A 156 5.72 48.12 29.89
N GLY A 157 5.25 47.97 28.65
CA GLY A 157 4.14 47.09 28.33
C GLY A 157 4.51 45.60 28.35
N MET A 158 5.77 45.29 28.18
CA MET A 158 6.23 43.92 28.15
C MET A 158 6.14 43.24 29.53
N ASP A 159 5.55 42.07 29.61
CA ASP A 159 5.44 41.31 30.85
C ASP A 159 6.84 40.94 31.35
N ALA A 160 7.17 41.40 32.58
CA ALA A 160 8.49 41.18 33.17
C ALA A 160 8.81 39.69 33.39
N GLY A 161 7.78 38.90 33.67
CA GLY A 161 7.96 37.44 33.87
C GLY A 161 8.28 36.73 32.56
N LEU A 162 7.62 37.12 31.47
CA LEU A 162 7.95 36.58 30.15
C LEU A 162 9.35 36.95 29.70
N LEU A 163 9.71 38.25 29.92
CA LEU A 163 11.05 38.69 29.59
C LEU A 163 12.12 38.02 30.43
N HIS A 164 11.83 37.77 31.71
CA HIS A 164 12.72 37.01 32.56
C HIS A 164 12.96 35.58 32.03
N LYS A 165 11.88 34.92 31.58
CA LYS A 165 12.00 33.58 30.99
C LYS A 165 12.93 33.64 29.76
N ALA A 166 12.70 34.58 28.85
CA ALA A 166 13.51 34.69 27.65
C ALA A 166 14.99 34.97 27.98
N MET A 167 15.27 35.76 29.04
CA MET A 167 16.63 36.18 29.36
C MET A 167 17.39 35.26 30.27
N TYR A 168 16.69 34.40 31.07
CA TYR A 168 17.36 33.63 32.12
C TYR A 168 16.93 32.15 32.21
N GLU A 169 15.85 31.73 31.53
CA GLU A 169 15.36 30.38 31.57
C GLU A 169 15.52 29.62 30.26
N VAL A 170 16.01 30.28 29.21
CA VAL A 170 16.40 29.58 27.96
C VAL A 170 17.65 28.77 28.25
N VAL A 171 17.64 27.45 27.95
CA VAL A 171 18.73 26.55 28.30
C VAL A 171 19.49 26.01 27.09
N ALA A 172 18.99 26.29 25.90
CA ALA A 172 19.65 25.91 24.65
C ALA A 172 19.53 27.04 23.62
N PRO A 173 20.45 27.14 22.67
CA PRO A 173 20.40 28.22 21.67
C PRO A 173 19.11 28.30 20.87
N ASN A 174 18.41 27.19 20.72
CA ASN A 174 17.14 27.13 20.00
C ASN A 174 15.93 27.46 20.89
N GLY A 175 16.12 27.65 22.20
CA GLY A 175 15.03 28.03 23.10
C GLY A 175 14.56 29.44 22.83
N LEU A 176 13.25 29.69 22.83
CA LEU A 176 12.65 30.94 22.37
C LEU A 176 11.40 31.31 23.15
N LEU A 177 11.23 32.58 23.43
CA LEU A 177 9.93 33.18 23.74
C LEU A 177 9.36 33.76 22.45
N VAL A 178 8.18 33.32 22.05
CA VAL A 178 7.62 33.64 20.72
C VAL A 178 6.32 34.40 20.89
N PHE A 179 6.21 35.51 20.19
CA PHE A 179 5.00 36.34 20.09
C PHE A 179 4.48 36.27 18.67
N ARG A 180 3.25 35.76 18.49
CA ARG A 180 2.56 35.67 17.20
C ARG A 180 1.28 36.50 17.21
N ASP A 181 0.78 36.82 16.04
CA ASP A 181 -0.48 37.52 15.89
C ASP A 181 -1.62 36.66 16.42
N PRO A 182 -2.38 37.13 17.42
CA PRO A 182 -3.47 36.33 17.99
C PRO A 182 -4.63 36.07 17.03
N SER A 183 -4.83 36.91 16.03
CA SER A 183 -5.91 36.75 15.05
C SER A 183 -5.59 35.62 14.03
N ARG A 184 -4.33 35.19 14.00
CA ARG A 184 -3.82 34.23 12.99
C ARG A 184 -3.42 32.92 13.61
N THR A 185 -3.60 32.74 14.91
CA THR A 185 -3.21 31.49 15.59
C THR A 185 -4.46 30.79 16.14
N THR A 186 -4.46 29.48 16.06
CA THR A 186 -5.48 28.65 16.70
C THR A 186 -4.97 28.28 18.12
N GLY A 187 -5.18 29.20 19.06
CA GLY A 187 -4.73 28.98 20.41
C GLY A 187 -3.99 30.19 20.98
N THR A 188 -3.01 29.91 21.82
CA THR A 188 -2.27 30.98 22.52
C THR A 188 -1.20 31.57 21.58
N SER A 189 -1.20 32.91 21.49
CA SER A 189 -0.27 33.61 20.63
C SER A 189 1.12 33.84 21.26
N VAL A 190 1.29 33.53 22.54
CA VAL A 190 2.56 33.63 23.25
C VAL A 190 2.96 32.24 23.77
N SER A 191 4.16 31.82 23.43
CA SER A 191 4.69 30.55 23.86
C SER A 191 6.17 30.67 24.24
N PHE A 192 6.61 29.83 25.16
CA PHE A 192 8.01 29.73 25.56
C PHE A 192 8.46 28.29 25.50
N ASP A 193 9.54 28.05 24.79
CA ASP A 193 10.18 26.75 24.72
C ASP A 193 11.61 26.93 25.18
N PRO A 194 11.98 26.47 26.38
CA PRO A 194 13.30 26.76 26.91
C PRO A 194 14.46 26.10 26.17
N ASP A 195 14.21 25.00 25.48
CA ASP A 195 15.26 24.21 24.80
C ASP A 195 15.05 24.06 23.30
N GLY A 196 13.96 24.61 22.78
CA GLY A 196 13.66 24.52 21.36
C GLY A 196 13.20 23.15 20.88
N SER A 197 12.98 22.23 21.81
CA SER A 197 12.60 20.85 21.44
C SER A 197 11.12 20.67 21.14
N GLY A 198 10.30 21.63 21.55
CA GLY A 198 8.85 21.51 21.50
C GLY A 198 8.26 20.64 22.61
N ARG A 199 9.10 19.91 23.35
CA ARG A 199 8.65 19.01 24.43
C ARG A 199 8.28 19.78 25.71
N ASN A 200 8.96 20.90 25.94
CA ASN A 200 8.80 21.71 27.15
C ASN A 200 8.02 23.00 26.87
N LEU A 201 7.19 23.00 25.85
CA LEU A 201 6.48 24.19 25.40
C LEU A 201 5.46 24.64 26.44
N GLN A 202 5.62 25.89 26.87
CA GLN A 202 4.72 26.59 27.79
C GLN A 202 3.88 27.59 27.02
N LEU A 203 2.58 27.58 27.21
CA LEU A 203 1.65 28.51 26.58
C LEU A 203 1.14 29.51 27.61
N PHE A 204 0.93 30.77 27.19
CA PHE A 204 0.50 31.84 28.09
C PHE A 204 -0.84 32.44 27.64
N PRO A 205 -1.95 31.80 28.03
CA PRO A 205 -3.27 32.30 27.69
C PRO A 205 -3.50 33.70 28.23
N GLY A 206 -4.04 34.57 27.40
CA GLY A 206 -4.29 35.99 27.76
C GLY A 206 -3.12 36.92 27.50
N GLN A 207 -1.95 36.37 27.12
CA GLN A 207 -0.82 37.17 26.68
C GLN A 207 -0.79 37.21 25.16
N ASP A 208 -0.46 38.34 24.58
CA ASP A 208 -0.28 38.47 23.14
C ASP A 208 0.71 39.57 22.77
N ILE A 209 0.92 39.74 21.46
CA ILE A 209 1.87 40.67 20.91
C ILE A 209 1.46 42.14 21.18
N ARG A 210 0.16 42.42 21.38
CA ARG A 210 -0.36 43.77 21.67
C ARG A 210 -0.28 44.09 23.17
N SER A 211 -0.71 43.13 24.00
CA SER A 211 -0.66 43.31 25.46
C SER A 211 0.76 43.52 25.97
N ASN A 212 1.75 42.99 25.24
CA ASN A 212 3.16 43.15 25.58
C ASN A 212 3.82 44.36 24.83
N ASN A 213 3.01 45.17 24.16
CA ASN A 213 3.46 46.30 23.39
C ASN A 213 4.59 46.02 22.38
N ILE A 214 4.66 44.78 21.92
CA ILE A 214 5.62 44.40 20.87
C ILE A 214 5.27 45.15 19.59
N ILE A 215 3.97 45.35 19.28
CA ILE A 215 3.51 46.21 18.21
C ILE A 215 2.74 47.38 18.84
N THR A 216 2.87 48.57 18.22
CA THR A 216 2.30 49.81 18.75
C THR A 216 0.95 50.17 18.14
N GLU A 217 0.61 49.65 16.96
CA GLU A 217 -0.64 49.96 16.25
C GLU A 217 -1.48 48.72 16.14
N ALA A 218 -2.79 48.94 16.09
CA ALA A 218 -3.76 47.86 16.02
C ALA A 218 -4.02 47.36 14.61
N GLY A 219 -3.08 47.47 13.72
CA GLY A 219 -3.24 47.07 12.33
C GLY A 219 -2.02 46.38 11.76
N TYR A 220 -2.12 46.04 10.53
CA TYR A 220 -1.04 45.48 9.75
C TYR A 220 -0.52 46.57 8.80
N ARG A 221 0.75 46.46 8.43
CA ARG A 221 1.35 47.34 7.46
C ARG A 221 2.06 46.51 6.42
N ASP A 222 1.30 46.10 5.41
CA ASP A 222 1.76 45.24 4.32
C ASP A 222 2.79 45.99 3.47
N PRO A 223 4.00 45.47 3.29
CA PRO A 223 4.99 46.08 2.40
C PRO A 223 4.57 46.09 0.93
N GLY A 224 3.64 45.23 0.53
CA GLY A 224 3.13 45.18 -0.85
C GLY A 224 4.05 44.51 -1.84
N ASP A 225 5.04 43.75 -1.36
CA ASP A 225 6.01 43.07 -2.21
C ASP A 225 5.90 41.56 -2.15
N THR A 226 4.71 41.05 -1.82
CA THR A 226 4.43 39.59 -1.79
C THR A 226 3.71 39.17 -3.06
N LEU A 227 4.38 38.29 -3.82
CA LEU A 227 3.76 37.67 -4.99
C LEU A 227 3.04 36.38 -4.56
N SER A 228 1.71 36.38 -4.61
CA SER A 228 0.89 35.23 -4.19
C SER A 228 0.47 34.38 -5.38
N VAL A 229 0.85 33.12 -5.36
CA VAL A 229 0.42 32.10 -6.33
C VAL A 229 -0.81 31.39 -5.77
N THR A 230 -1.97 31.64 -6.39
CA THR A 230 -3.26 31.06 -5.97
C THR A 230 -3.85 30.13 -7.02
N GLY A 231 -3.23 30.02 -8.19
CA GLY A 231 -3.61 29.14 -9.29
C GLY A 231 -2.40 28.41 -9.85
N ASN A 232 -2.52 27.91 -11.04
CA ASN A 232 -1.41 27.21 -11.70
C ASN A 232 -0.52 28.22 -12.42
N VAL A 233 0.74 28.29 -12.02
CA VAL A 233 1.75 29.18 -12.60
C VAL A 233 2.94 28.32 -13.04
N SER A 234 3.49 28.60 -14.20
CA SER A 234 4.66 27.91 -14.73
C SER A 234 5.74 28.92 -15.12
N GLY A 235 6.98 28.57 -14.84
CA GLY A 235 8.15 29.35 -15.22
C GLY A 235 8.71 30.18 -14.09
N ASP A 236 9.67 31.06 -14.47
CA ASP A 236 10.36 31.94 -13.55
C ASP A 236 9.42 33.07 -13.11
N ILE A 237 9.34 33.27 -11.80
CA ILE A 237 8.42 34.27 -11.24
C ILE A 237 9.13 35.62 -11.08
N ASN A 238 10.41 35.64 -10.68
CA ASN A 238 11.11 36.93 -10.52
C ASN A 238 12.64 36.77 -10.53
N PRO A 239 13.29 37.03 -11.65
CA PRO A 239 14.74 36.87 -11.72
C PRO A 239 15.53 38.11 -11.26
N GLY A 240 14.87 39.24 -10.98
CA GLY A 240 15.56 40.53 -10.84
C GLY A 240 16.09 40.87 -9.45
N TYR A 241 15.50 40.30 -8.43
CA TYR A 241 15.74 40.74 -7.05
C TYR A 241 17.18 40.52 -6.59
N MET A 242 17.72 39.31 -6.79
CA MET A 242 19.04 38.95 -6.24
C MET A 242 20.20 39.76 -6.87
N ALA A 243 20.06 40.15 -8.12
CA ALA A 243 21.13 40.95 -8.79
C ALA A 243 21.28 42.34 -8.17
N THR A 244 20.19 42.93 -7.72
CA THR A 244 20.23 44.27 -7.16
C THR A 244 20.72 44.26 -5.71
N ALA A 245 20.30 43.29 -4.92
CA ALA A 245 20.77 43.12 -3.55
C ALA A 245 22.29 42.86 -3.48
N ARG A 246 22.82 42.16 -4.47
CA ARG A 246 24.27 41.86 -4.54
C ARG A 246 25.17 43.10 -4.60
N GLN A 247 24.76 44.14 -5.29
CA GLN A 247 25.60 45.33 -5.40
C GLN A 247 25.83 45.94 -4.04
N LEU A 248 24.78 46.03 -3.24
CA LEU A 248 24.91 46.59 -1.88
C LEU A 248 25.64 45.60 -0.97
N GLN A 249 25.36 44.30 -1.11
CA GLN A 249 26.03 43.26 -0.34
C GLN A 249 27.53 43.23 -0.63
N ALA A 250 27.90 43.32 -1.90
CA ALA A 250 29.33 43.35 -2.30
C ALA A 250 30.09 44.53 -1.72
N LEU A 251 29.43 45.69 -1.60
CA LEU A 251 30.04 46.85 -0.96
C LEU A 251 30.29 46.61 0.53
N VAL A 252 29.35 45.99 1.19
CA VAL A 252 29.43 45.64 2.62
C VAL A 252 30.51 44.57 2.86
N ASP A 253 30.58 43.58 2.01
CA ASP A 253 31.54 42.48 2.15
C ASP A 253 32.97 42.96 1.86
N ASP A 254 33.16 43.88 0.91
CA ASP A 254 34.47 44.48 0.61
C ASP A 254 35.00 45.24 1.81
N ASP A 255 34.14 45.96 2.49
CA ASP A 255 34.49 46.68 3.71
C ASP A 255 34.83 45.75 4.87
N PHE A 256 34.09 44.61 5.00
CA PHE A 256 34.31 43.66 6.06
C PHE A 256 35.65 42.91 5.85
N ALA A 257 35.97 42.58 4.60
CA ALA A 257 37.25 41.96 4.25
C ALA A 257 38.43 42.84 4.58
N ARG A 258 38.29 44.15 4.34
CA ARG A 258 39.33 45.13 4.67
C ARG A 258 39.53 45.28 6.16
N TRP A 259 38.49 45.10 6.95
CA TRP A 259 38.55 45.17 8.41
C TRP A 259 39.28 43.98 9.01
N ASN A 260 39.20 42.82 8.35
CA ASN A 260 39.89 41.63 8.80
C ASN A 260 41.36 41.57 8.35
N ASP A 261 41.79 42.39 7.41
CA ASP A 261 43.19 42.49 7.01
C ASP A 261 43.96 43.38 8.02
N ASP A 262 45.18 42.97 8.34
CA ASP A 262 46.04 43.61 9.37
C ASP A 262 46.43 45.06 9.12
N GLU A 263 45.85 45.70 8.11
CA GLU A 263 46.04 47.14 7.88
C GLU A 263 44.97 47.95 8.61
N TYR A 264 45.28 48.34 9.83
CA TYR A 264 44.42 49.18 10.65
C TYR A 264 44.11 50.51 9.94
N ASP A 265 42.95 50.66 9.35
CA ASP A 265 42.46 51.96 8.93
C ASP A 265 41.84 52.62 10.13
N THR A 266 42.45 53.76 10.53
CA THR A 266 41.98 54.56 11.66
C THR A 266 40.57 55.09 11.47
N THR A 267 40.07 55.13 10.25
CA THR A 267 38.69 55.56 9.93
C THR A 267 37.65 54.58 10.54
N TYR A 268 37.90 53.28 10.42
CA TYR A 268 37.05 52.27 11.00
C TYR A 268 36.99 52.31 12.51
N ILE A 269 38.15 52.51 13.14
CA ILE A 269 38.23 52.61 14.61
C ILE A 269 37.43 53.80 15.11
N ASN A 270 37.59 54.97 14.43
CA ASN A 270 36.84 56.14 14.77
C ASN A 270 35.32 55.98 14.57
N TYR A 271 34.93 55.29 13.51
CA TYR A 271 33.53 54.99 13.23
C TYR A 271 32.95 54.08 14.31
N ALA A 272 33.65 52.98 14.60
CA ALA A 272 33.23 52.07 15.63
C ALA A 272 33.14 52.71 17.01
N VAL A 273 34.11 53.55 17.35
CA VAL A 273 34.13 54.31 18.61
C VAL A 273 32.97 55.34 18.63
N THR A 274 32.67 55.94 17.51
CA THR A 274 31.55 56.91 17.42
C THR A 274 30.23 56.17 17.63
N LEU A 275 30.01 55.04 16.96
CA LEU A 275 28.80 54.22 17.17
C LEU A 275 28.68 53.68 18.60
N TYR A 276 29.81 53.28 19.17
CA TYR A 276 29.86 52.81 20.56
C TYR A 276 29.46 53.89 21.53
N ASN A 277 29.99 55.12 21.33
CA ASN A 277 29.67 56.29 22.14
C ASN A 277 28.21 56.71 21.99
N LEU A 278 27.67 56.67 20.77
CA LEU A 278 26.27 56.94 20.51
C LEU A 278 25.38 55.93 21.21
N ALA A 279 25.75 54.67 21.16
CA ALA A 279 25.02 53.61 21.82
C ALA A 279 25.08 53.70 23.35
N SER A 280 26.10 54.33 23.91
CA SER A 280 26.37 54.35 25.35
C SER A 280 25.75 55.55 26.09
N ASN A 281 25.33 56.56 25.40
CA ASN A 281 25.06 57.86 26.01
C ASN A 281 23.62 58.39 25.94
N GLY A 282 22.63 57.55 25.60
CA GLY A 282 21.23 57.98 25.51
C GLY A 282 20.36 57.59 26.68
N PRO A 283 19.04 57.89 26.65
CA PRO A 283 18.13 57.57 27.77
C PRO A 283 17.97 56.10 28.04
N ASN A 284 18.27 55.26 27.09
CA ASN A 284 18.30 53.82 27.21
C ASN A 284 19.71 53.30 26.92
N GLY A 285 20.74 54.09 27.28
CA GLY A 285 22.12 53.85 26.91
C GLY A 285 22.48 54.29 25.49
N VAL A 286 21.63 55.05 24.84
CA VAL A 286 21.76 55.47 23.44
C VAL A 286 21.85 57.01 23.40
N GLY A 287 22.91 57.51 22.82
CA GLY A 287 23.09 58.92 22.55
C GLY A 287 22.13 59.48 21.51
N GLN A 288 22.09 60.79 21.39
CA GLN A 288 21.37 61.37 20.27
C GLN A 288 22.19 61.17 18.99
N PHE A 289 21.73 60.22 18.16
CA PHE A 289 22.31 60.06 16.84
C PHE A 289 21.59 60.96 15.85
N SER A 290 22.34 61.81 15.25
CA SER A 290 21.84 62.67 14.16
C SER A 290 22.47 62.21 12.86
N LEU A 291 21.66 61.86 11.89
CA LEU A 291 22.17 61.57 10.56
C LEU A 291 22.99 62.74 9.98
N GLN A 292 22.53 63.93 10.27
CA GLN A 292 23.24 65.14 9.81
C GLN A 292 24.63 65.29 10.47
N ASP A 293 24.71 64.96 11.78
CA ASP A 293 26.03 65.06 12.48
C ASP A 293 26.94 63.93 11.98
N TYR A 294 26.38 62.71 11.70
CA TYR A 294 27.13 61.64 11.08
C TYR A 294 27.67 62.03 9.70
N LEU A 295 26.83 62.66 8.89
CA LEU A 295 27.22 63.12 7.53
C LEU A 295 28.19 64.27 7.56
N ASN A 296 28.16 65.14 8.59
CA ASN A 296 29.04 66.26 8.72
C ASN A 296 30.41 65.93 9.33
N ASP A 297 30.55 64.68 9.90
CA ASP A 297 31.85 64.31 10.45
C ASP A 297 32.84 64.04 9.31
N PRO A 298 34.03 64.68 9.33
CA PRO A 298 34.99 64.56 8.23
C PRO A 298 35.50 63.15 8.00
N GLY A 299 35.60 62.32 9.07
CA GLY A 299 36.00 60.90 8.95
C GLY A 299 34.96 60.12 8.25
N ASN A 300 33.69 60.31 8.63
CA ASN A 300 32.58 59.64 7.99
C ASN A 300 32.39 60.06 6.54
N GLN A 301 32.59 61.32 6.24
CA GLN A 301 32.57 61.81 4.85
C GLN A 301 33.69 61.18 4.01
N ALA A 302 34.90 61.11 4.56
CA ALA A 302 36.00 60.41 3.86
C ALA A 302 35.72 58.95 3.62
N PHE A 303 35.14 58.27 4.63
CA PHE A 303 34.73 56.86 4.53
C PHE A 303 33.66 56.68 3.44
N LEU A 304 32.59 57.49 3.49
CA LEU A 304 31.51 57.40 2.52
C LEU A 304 31.98 57.74 1.10
N GLN A 305 32.84 58.72 0.94
CA GLN A 305 33.35 59.06 -0.38
C GLN A 305 34.38 58.07 -0.91
N GLY A 306 35.12 57.43 -0.03
CA GLY A 306 36.14 56.46 -0.41
C GLY A 306 35.63 55.01 -0.67
N GLN A 307 34.62 54.63 0.07
CA GLN A 307 34.19 53.26 0.09
C GLN A 307 32.86 53.05 -0.63
N LEU A 308 31.87 53.92 -0.36
CA LEU A 308 30.58 53.80 -1.03
C LEU A 308 30.62 54.66 -2.30
N ARG A 309 30.73 54.02 -3.43
CA ARG A 309 30.53 54.68 -4.72
C ARG A 309 29.02 54.94 -4.86
N LEU A 310 28.61 56.01 -4.21
CA LEU A 310 27.17 56.38 -4.14
C LEU A 310 26.56 56.54 -5.53
N ALA A 311 27.37 56.88 -6.53
CA ALA A 311 26.91 57.00 -7.91
C ALA A 311 26.51 55.64 -8.54
N ASP A 312 26.98 54.56 -7.99
CA ASP A 312 26.67 53.21 -8.51
C ASP A 312 25.41 52.62 -7.86
N LEU A 313 24.89 53.25 -6.82
CA LEU A 313 23.64 52.80 -6.16
C LEU A 313 22.44 53.43 -6.89
N ASP A 314 21.91 52.69 -7.82
CA ASP A 314 20.68 53.10 -8.52
C ASP A 314 19.45 52.57 -7.75
N ALA A 315 18.91 53.48 -6.93
CA ALA A 315 17.74 53.14 -6.10
C ALA A 315 16.50 52.78 -6.94
N SER A 316 16.43 53.28 -8.20
CA SER A 316 15.29 52.90 -9.05
C SER A 316 15.35 51.47 -9.52
N ALA A 317 16.54 50.87 -9.62
CA ALA A 317 16.68 49.47 -9.98
C ALA A 317 16.25 48.53 -8.86
N LEU A 318 16.22 49.00 -7.63
CA LEU A 318 15.79 48.20 -6.47
C LEU A 318 14.25 48.14 -6.30
N ALA A 319 13.51 48.94 -7.05
CA ALA A 319 12.09 49.19 -6.76
C ALA A 319 11.12 48.12 -7.33
N ASN A 320 11.60 47.18 -8.13
CA ASN A 320 10.72 46.33 -8.90
C ASN A 320 10.93 44.83 -8.64
N SER A 321 11.50 44.44 -7.52
CA SER A 321 11.72 43.04 -7.19
C SER A 321 10.68 42.50 -6.18
N ALA A 322 10.24 41.30 -6.37
CA ALA A 322 9.31 40.67 -5.41
C ALA A 322 10.09 40.20 -4.19
N GLY A 323 9.69 40.70 -3.00
CA GLY A 323 10.35 40.32 -1.76
C GLY A 323 9.99 38.91 -1.30
N VAL A 324 8.72 38.56 -1.49
CA VAL A 324 8.18 37.26 -0.99
C VAL A 324 7.44 36.56 -2.10
N ILE A 325 7.70 35.28 -2.24
CA ILE A 325 6.88 34.39 -3.04
C ILE A 325 6.06 33.50 -2.08
N ARG A 326 4.74 33.63 -2.16
CA ARG A 326 3.82 32.81 -1.35
C ARG A 326 2.99 31.91 -2.26
N VAL A 327 3.09 30.59 -2.07
CA VAL A 327 2.27 29.63 -2.80
C VAL A 327 1.14 29.21 -1.88
N ALA A 328 -0.02 29.82 -2.08
CA ALA A 328 -1.18 29.67 -1.20
C ALA A 328 -1.95 28.41 -1.52
N LYS A 329 -2.85 28.03 -0.64
CA LYS A 329 -3.70 26.85 -0.79
C LYS A 329 -4.42 26.85 -2.13
N GLY A 330 -4.26 25.77 -2.89
CA GLY A 330 -4.82 25.62 -4.24
C GLY A 330 -3.91 26.14 -5.34
N GLY A 331 -2.85 26.87 -4.98
CA GLY A 331 -1.84 27.32 -5.93
C GLY A 331 -0.83 26.23 -6.23
N THR A 332 -0.38 26.18 -7.48
CA THR A 332 0.72 25.29 -7.91
C THR A 332 1.69 26.13 -8.76
N TRP A 333 2.94 26.14 -8.34
CA TRP A 333 4.00 26.81 -9.11
C TRP A 333 4.96 25.74 -9.63
N ARG A 334 5.11 25.67 -10.96
CA ARG A 334 6.05 24.76 -11.63
C ARG A 334 7.21 25.57 -12.16
N THR A 335 8.43 25.17 -11.82
CA THR A 335 9.60 25.88 -12.34
C THR A 335 10.75 24.93 -12.66
N SER A 336 11.38 25.20 -13.81
CA SER A 336 12.66 24.61 -14.22
C SER A 336 13.74 25.67 -14.26
N ALA A 337 13.44 26.89 -13.81
CA ALA A 337 14.35 28.04 -13.80
C ALA A 337 14.87 28.28 -12.40
N THR A 338 15.92 29.10 -12.30
CA THR A 338 16.40 29.63 -11.02
C THR A 338 15.57 30.85 -10.66
N THR A 339 14.97 30.85 -9.47
CA THR A 339 14.12 31.92 -8.98
C THR A 339 14.60 32.35 -7.60
N GLY A 340 14.76 33.67 -7.41
CA GLY A 340 15.19 34.25 -6.15
C GLY A 340 14.10 35.07 -5.46
N ALA A 341 14.14 35.11 -4.12
CA ALA A 341 13.25 35.92 -3.29
C ALA A 341 13.88 36.11 -1.90
N ASP A 342 13.42 37.14 -1.16
CA ASP A 342 13.77 37.30 0.26
C ASP A 342 13.31 36.13 1.11
N PHE A 343 12.15 35.59 0.73
CA PHE A 343 11.50 34.51 1.49
C PHE A 343 10.52 33.79 0.57
N MET A 344 10.50 32.47 0.67
CA MET A 344 9.53 31.65 -0.04
C MET A 344 8.66 30.88 0.95
N LEU A 345 7.36 31.03 0.83
CA LEU A 345 6.38 30.42 1.72
C LEU A 345 5.45 29.50 0.93
N VAL A 346 5.43 28.22 1.25
CA VAL A 346 4.47 27.27 0.69
C VAL A 346 3.36 27.09 1.71
N ASP A 347 2.29 27.88 1.56
CA ASP A 347 1.21 28.02 2.54
C ASP A 347 0.00 27.19 2.08
N GLY A 348 0.14 25.86 2.13
CA GLY A 348 -0.89 24.94 1.69
C GLY A 348 -0.98 24.74 0.19
N GLY A 349 -0.07 25.30 -0.59
CA GLY A 349 0.04 25.11 -2.02
C GLY A 349 1.13 24.14 -2.40
N THR A 350 1.53 24.12 -3.68
CA THR A 350 2.53 23.21 -4.19
C THR A 350 3.60 23.95 -5.00
N ILE A 351 4.87 23.71 -4.70
CA ILE A 351 5.97 24.00 -5.61
C ILE A 351 6.39 22.70 -6.28
N ALA A 352 6.36 22.67 -7.60
CA ALA A 352 6.81 21.54 -8.41
C ALA A 352 8.10 21.94 -9.12
N LEU A 353 9.21 21.41 -8.65
CA LEU A 353 10.55 21.64 -9.23
C LEU A 353 10.80 20.62 -10.33
N GLU A 354 11.17 21.12 -11.51
CA GLU A 354 11.45 20.30 -12.70
C GLU A 354 12.88 20.59 -13.20
N GLY A 355 13.85 20.54 -12.28
CA GLY A 355 15.25 20.86 -12.54
C GLY A 355 15.62 22.30 -12.26
N GLY A 356 14.68 23.08 -11.66
CA GLY A 356 14.92 24.47 -11.33
C GLY A 356 15.62 24.65 -9.99
N ALA A 357 15.85 25.90 -9.63
CA ALA A 357 16.49 26.25 -8.36
C ALA A 357 15.71 27.34 -7.62
N LEU A 358 15.53 27.14 -6.31
CA LEU A 358 14.96 28.15 -5.42
C LEU A 358 16.09 28.79 -4.61
N ARG A 359 16.21 30.10 -4.71
CA ARG A 359 17.25 30.87 -4.04
C ARG A 359 16.60 31.87 -3.08
N ALA A 360 16.65 31.55 -1.79
CA ALA A 360 16.09 32.41 -0.76
C ALA A 360 16.82 32.15 0.55
N PRO A 361 17.00 33.18 1.42
CA PRO A 361 17.54 32.93 2.76
C PRO A 361 16.76 31.87 3.52
N GLU A 362 15.45 31.77 3.27
CA GLU A 362 14.64 30.68 3.82
C GLU A 362 13.51 30.29 2.86
N VAL A 363 13.31 28.99 2.71
CA VAL A 363 12.12 28.40 2.12
C VAL A 363 11.36 27.69 3.24
N ARG A 364 10.09 28.06 3.46
CA ARG A 364 9.29 27.46 4.52
C ARG A 364 8.06 26.79 3.94
N VAL A 365 7.90 25.50 4.27
CA VAL A 365 6.78 24.69 3.81
C VAL A 365 5.85 24.47 5.00
N MET A 366 4.70 25.17 5.01
CA MET A 366 3.75 25.10 6.10
C MET A 366 2.89 23.84 5.99
N ALA A 367 2.16 23.50 7.06
CA ALA A 367 1.27 22.34 7.10
C ALA A 367 0.30 22.37 5.91
N GLY A 368 0.21 21.25 5.17
CA GLY A 368 -0.57 21.17 3.93
C GLY A 368 0.16 21.67 2.69
N GLY A 369 1.32 22.28 2.85
CA GLY A 369 2.16 22.68 1.71
C GLY A 369 3.02 21.52 1.21
N LEU A 370 3.37 21.55 -0.08
CA LEU A 370 4.12 20.49 -0.74
C LEU A 370 5.22 21.08 -1.63
N VAL A 371 6.45 20.62 -1.45
CA VAL A 371 7.51 20.80 -2.44
C VAL A 371 7.81 19.44 -3.04
N VAL A 372 7.62 19.31 -4.34
CA VAL A 372 7.77 18.03 -5.04
C VAL A 372 8.66 18.21 -6.27
N GLY A 373 9.49 17.20 -6.54
CA GLY A 373 10.29 17.17 -7.77
C GLY A 373 11.78 17.01 -7.53
N HIS A 374 12.56 17.54 -8.47
CA HIS A 374 14.02 17.50 -8.45
C HIS A 374 14.54 18.86 -8.83
N GLY A 375 15.72 19.20 -8.33
CA GLY A 375 16.32 20.51 -8.53
C GLY A 375 17.06 20.93 -7.27
N ASP A 376 17.18 22.23 -7.07
CA ASP A 376 18.08 22.78 -6.06
C ASP A 376 17.32 23.75 -5.15
N ILE A 377 17.52 23.64 -3.85
CA ILE A 377 17.03 24.62 -2.87
C ILE A 377 18.24 25.12 -2.09
N ALA A 378 18.59 26.36 -2.33
CA ALA A 378 19.76 27.00 -1.71
C ALA A 378 19.43 28.40 -1.23
N SER A 379 20.08 28.80 -0.17
CA SER A 379 19.87 30.14 0.40
C SER A 379 20.53 31.21 -0.43
N LEU A 380 21.58 30.88 -1.15
CA LEU A 380 22.39 31.86 -1.88
C LEU A 380 22.56 31.42 -3.32
N GLU A 381 22.78 32.40 -4.20
CA GLU A 381 23.19 32.10 -5.56
C GLU A 381 24.64 31.59 -5.57
N THR A 382 24.87 30.59 -6.39
CA THR A 382 26.17 29.94 -6.47
C THR A 382 27.20 30.69 -7.29
N ASP A 383 26.84 31.89 -7.85
CA ASP A 383 27.72 32.61 -8.77
C ASP A 383 28.67 33.60 -8.07
N THR A 384 28.60 33.69 -6.74
CA THR A 384 29.47 34.57 -6.00
C THR A 384 30.18 33.81 -4.90
N ASP A 385 31.35 33.30 -5.22
CA ASP A 385 32.22 32.64 -4.26
C ASP A 385 32.49 33.52 -3.03
N ALA A 386 32.62 34.81 -3.26
CA ALA A 386 32.83 35.79 -2.17
C ALA A 386 31.65 35.82 -1.18
N LEU A 387 30.41 35.73 -1.68
CA LEU A 387 29.24 35.68 -0.81
C LEU A 387 29.13 34.36 -0.06
N LEU A 388 29.48 33.24 -0.72
CA LEU A 388 29.54 31.95 -0.08
C LEU A 388 30.59 31.94 1.03
N ASP A 389 31.77 32.52 0.78
CA ASP A 389 32.81 32.65 1.80
C ASP A 389 32.37 33.53 2.97
N ALA A 390 31.67 34.63 2.67
CA ALA A 390 31.15 35.54 3.69
C ALA A 390 30.06 34.90 4.55
N THR A 391 29.35 33.92 4.00
CA THR A 391 28.32 33.18 4.76
C THR A 391 28.87 31.99 5.50
N GLY A 392 30.20 31.81 5.50
CA GLY A 392 30.90 30.66 6.02
C GLY A 392 30.47 30.05 7.36
N PRO A 393 31.44 29.78 8.23
CA PRO A 393 31.16 28.95 9.42
C PRO A 393 30.06 29.46 10.36
N SER A 394 29.80 30.74 10.43
CA SER A 394 28.82 31.29 11.39
C SER A 394 27.39 30.86 11.08
N LEU A 395 27.04 30.76 9.81
CA LEU A 395 25.70 30.28 9.45
C LEU A 395 25.53 28.82 9.83
N ARG A 396 26.59 28.04 9.79
CA ARG A 396 26.64 26.66 10.21
C ARG A 396 26.42 26.52 11.73
N GLU A 397 27.16 27.33 12.48
CA GLU A 397 27.15 27.30 13.95
C GLU A 397 25.86 27.86 14.53
N ASP A 398 25.28 28.88 13.91
CA ASP A 398 24.09 29.55 14.41
C ASP A 398 22.79 28.81 14.03
N GLY A 399 22.90 27.68 13.34
CA GLY A 399 21.75 26.88 13.02
C GLY A 399 20.74 27.54 12.09
N PHE A 400 21.18 28.35 11.16
CA PHE A 400 20.29 28.96 10.19
C PHE A 400 19.61 27.92 9.34
N ASN A 401 18.30 27.85 9.45
CA ASN A 401 17.49 26.84 8.78
C ASN A 401 17.10 27.35 7.41
N ARG A 402 17.72 26.83 6.40
CA ARG A 402 17.49 27.23 5.01
C ARG A 402 16.19 26.70 4.46
N LEU A 403 15.80 25.52 4.92
CA LEU A 403 14.55 24.88 4.51
C LEU A 403 13.87 24.35 5.77
N ARG A 404 12.72 24.93 6.10
CA ARG A 404 11.89 24.48 7.24
C ARG A 404 10.62 23.84 6.72
N VAL A 405 10.40 22.58 7.09
CA VAL A 405 9.32 21.77 6.54
C VAL A 405 8.34 21.39 7.65
N TYR A 406 7.21 22.09 7.70
CA TYR A 406 6.04 21.71 8.51
C TYR A 406 5.01 20.95 7.66
N GLY A 407 5.14 20.98 6.34
CA GLY A 407 4.34 20.27 5.35
C GLY A 407 5.08 19.07 4.80
N THR A 408 5.09 18.89 3.49
CA THR A 408 5.68 17.71 2.86
C THR A 408 6.77 18.11 1.87
N LEU A 409 7.89 17.42 1.96
CA LEU A 409 8.99 17.49 1.00
C LEU A 409 9.01 16.16 0.27
N MET A 410 8.93 16.17 -1.07
CA MET A 410 8.78 14.94 -1.86
C MET A 410 9.76 14.93 -3.04
N PRO A 411 10.98 14.43 -2.83
CA PRO A 411 11.91 14.25 -3.95
C PRO A 411 11.33 13.27 -4.99
N ARG A 412 11.32 13.68 -6.26
CA ARG A 412 10.71 12.87 -7.34
C ARG A 412 11.35 13.22 -8.67
N GLY A 413 11.68 12.20 -9.46
CA GLY A 413 12.19 12.38 -10.82
C GLY A 413 13.65 12.70 -10.92
N GLY A 414 14.37 12.68 -9.80
CA GLY A 414 15.80 12.99 -9.70
C GLY A 414 16.14 13.46 -8.31
N ASP A 415 17.34 13.95 -8.12
CA ASP A 415 17.78 14.44 -6.82
C ASP A 415 17.15 15.81 -6.53
N LEU A 416 16.59 15.96 -5.33
CA LEU A 416 16.26 17.25 -4.75
C LEU A 416 17.44 17.63 -3.86
N VAL A 417 18.22 18.60 -4.31
CA VAL A 417 19.46 19.02 -3.64
C VAL A 417 19.12 20.18 -2.72
N THR A 418 19.56 20.10 -1.48
CA THR A 418 19.44 21.19 -0.52
C THR A 418 20.83 21.56 -0.02
N HIS A 419 21.06 22.83 0.18
CA HIS A 419 22.33 23.33 0.70
C HIS A 419 22.12 23.89 2.11
N GLY A 420 22.93 23.43 3.05
CA GLY A 420 22.83 23.78 4.45
C GLY A 420 21.86 22.89 5.22
N TYR A 421 21.24 23.43 6.24
CA TYR A 421 20.36 22.64 7.14
C TYR A 421 18.95 22.56 6.60
N VAL A 422 18.43 21.34 6.61
CA VAL A 422 17.04 21.03 6.28
C VAL A 422 16.37 20.59 7.58
N ASN A 423 15.44 21.37 8.07
CA ASN A 423 14.73 21.06 9.33
C ASN A 423 13.35 20.54 9.03
N ILE A 424 13.13 19.26 9.32
CA ILE A 424 11.78 18.71 9.29
C ILE A 424 11.19 18.96 10.68
N MET A 425 10.23 19.86 10.71
CA MET A 425 9.63 20.40 11.92
C MET A 425 8.55 19.45 12.45
N PRO A 426 8.07 19.61 13.71
CA PRO A 426 6.98 18.76 14.20
C PRO A 426 5.76 18.78 13.28
N GLY A 427 5.28 17.59 12.87
CA GLY A 427 4.20 17.45 11.89
C GLY A 427 4.66 17.51 10.44
N GLY A 428 5.91 17.86 10.20
CA GLY A 428 6.47 17.84 8.86
C GLY A 428 6.80 16.44 8.37
N ASN A 429 6.91 16.29 7.06
CA ASN A 429 7.03 14.97 6.44
C ASN A 429 8.02 15.01 5.26
N VAL A 430 8.86 13.98 5.15
CA VAL A 430 9.60 13.71 3.92
C VAL A 430 9.02 12.44 3.31
N LEU A 431 8.48 12.56 2.11
CA LEU A 431 7.78 11.48 1.42
C LEU A 431 8.63 10.95 0.26
N PHE A 432 8.87 9.66 0.24
CA PHE A 432 9.58 9.00 -0.85
C PHE A 432 8.68 7.97 -1.54
N ASP A 433 8.60 8.04 -2.87
CA ASP A 433 8.06 6.94 -3.66
C ASP A 433 9.10 5.82 -3.73
N VAL A 434 8.67 4.60 -3.39
CA VAL A 434 9.50 3.40 -3.47
C VAL A 434 8.91 2.53 -4.58
N THR A 435 9.67 2.35 -5.66
CA THR A 435 9.23 1.58 -6.83
C THR A 435 10.22 0.47 -7.12
N GLU A 436 9.78 -0.56 -7.83
CA GLU A 436 10.61 -1.72 -8.17
C GLU A 436 11.85 -1.36 -8.98
N ALA A 437 11.80 -0.28 -9.74
CA ALA A 437 12.92 0.15 -10.58
C ALA A 437 14.08 0.69 -9.76
N GLY A 438 13.81 1.24 -8.59
CA GLY A 438 14.85 1.88 -7.76
C GLY A 438 15.51 3.06 -8.48
N GLY A 439 16.70 3.42 -8.02
CA GLY A 439 17.55 4.39 -8.69
C GLY A 439 17.13 5.85 -8.54
N SER A 440 17.87 6.74 -9.18
CA SER A 440 17.71 8.19 -9.06
C SER A 440 16.41 8.73 -9.65
N ALA A 441 15.81 8.01 -10.58
CA ALA A 441 14.53 8.43 -11.18
C ALA A 441 13.38 8.43 -10.16
N ALA A 442 13.53 7.68 -9.07
CA ALA A 442 12.52 7.63 -8.02
C ALA A 442 12.57 8.83 -7.06
N GLY A 443 13.66 9.62 -7.11
CA GLY A 443 13.84 10.82 -6.28
C GLY A 443 14.61 10.53 -4.98
N ARG A 444 15.59 11.36 -4.71
CA ARG A 444 16.45 11.26 -3.52
C ARG A 444 16.63 12.66 -2.95
N LEU A 445 16.65 12.78 -1.63
CA LEU A 445 17.03 14.02 -0.96
C LEU A 445 18.55 14.03 -0.78
N ARG A 446 19.20 15.00 -1.39
CA ARG A 446 20.64 15.17 -1.25
C ARG A 446 20.92 16.44 -0.46
N VAL A 447 21.47 16.27 0.73
CA VAL A 447 21.84 17.38 1.59
C VAL A 447 23.30 17.71 1.29
N GLY A 448 23.51 18.84 0.64
CA GLY A 448 24.83 19.28 0.21
C GLY A 448 25.46 20.28 1.16
N SER A 449 26.74 20.50 0.97
CA SER A 449 27.49 21.55 1.65
C SER A 449 27.08 22.93 1.11
N PHE A 450 27.21 23.95 1.93
CA PHE A 450 27.15 25.33 1.49
C PHE A 450 28.31 25.66 0.53
N PHE A 451 29.45 25.01 0.74
CA PHE A 451 30.67 25.33 0.04
C PHE A 451 31.12 24.10 -0.75
N ASP A 452 31.66 24.34 -1.90
CA ASP A 452 32.17 23.27 -2.77
C ASP A 452 33.62 22.89 -2.37
N ASP A 453 33.86 22.80 -1.06
CA ASP A 453 35.16 22.45 -0.49
C ASP A 453 35.26 20.98 -0.09
N GLY A 454 34.22 20.20 -0.33
CA GLY A 454 34.15 18.78 0.02
C GLY A 454 33.87 18.49 1.49
N GLN A 455 33.62 19.52 2.29
CA GLN A 455 33.17 19.33 3.68
C GLN A 455 31.66 19.39 3.73
N THR A 456 31.05 18.49 4.48
CA THR A 456 29.60 18.43 4.61
C THR A 456 29.14 19.37 5.73
N ASP A 457 28.71 20.54 5.34
CA ASP A 457 28.30 21.57 6.31
C ASP A 457 26.80 21.74 6.38
N GLY A 458 26.07 20.88 5.71
CA GLY A 458 24.62 20.81 5.81
C GLY A 458 24.22 19.50 6.43
N ALA A 459 23.02 19.47 6.99
CA ALA A 459 22.47 18.25 7.60
C ALA A 459 20.96 18.24 7.54
N LEU A 460 20.41 17.04 7.51
CA LEU A 460 18.99 16.83 7.73
C LEU A 460 18.75 16.77 9.24
N VAL A 461 17.95 17.69 9.76
CA VAL A 461 17.62 17.76 11.18
C VAL A 461 16.14 17.34 11.34
N ILE A 462 15.90 16.33 12.12
CA ILE A 462 14.56 15.78 12.32
C ILE A 462 14.07 16.16 13.70
N SER A 463 13.02 16.96 13.78
CA SER A 463 12.41 17.33 15.04
C SER A 463 11.50 16.22 15.58
N PRO A 464 11.36 16.09 16.90
CA PRO A 464 10.37 15.15 17.44
C PRO A 464 8.98 15.43 16.89
N GLY A 465 8.30 14.38 16.43
CA GLY A 465 6.98 14.50 15.78
C GLY A 465 7.02 14.77 14.28
N ALA A 466 8.21 14.80 13.68
CA ALA A 466 8.36 14.78 12.25
C ALA A 466 8.28 13.35 11.71
N HIS A 467 8.02 13.19 10.41
CA HIS A 467 7.79 11.87 9.81
C HIS A 467 8.61 11.65 8.56
N LEU A 468 9.02 10.40 8.37
CA LEU A 468 9.45 9.85 7.09
C LEU A 468 8.30 9.00 6.56
N GLU A 469 7.84 9.29 5.37
CA GLU A 469 6.75 8.54 4.75
C GLU A 469 7.27 7.80 3.52
N LEU A 470 6.97 6.50 3.44
CA LEU A 470 7.37 5.64 2.33
C LEU A 470 6.11 5.18 1.59
N ASN A 471 5.96 5.61 0.37
CA ASN A 471 4.86 5.20 -0.51
C ASN A 471 5.36 4.06 -1.40
N VAL A 472 5.15 2.82 -0.94
CA VAL A 472 5.69 1.63 -1.61
C VAL A 472 4.71 1.17 -2.68
N ALA A 473 5.10 1.33 -3.94
CA ALA A 473 4.28 0.88 -5.07
C ALA A 473 4.29 -0.65 -5.15
N GLN A 474 3.14 -1.22 -5.50
CA GLN A 474 3.05 -2.65 -5.74
C GLN A 474 3.91 -3.01 -6.95
N GLY A 475 4.73 -4.06 -6.80
CA GLY A 475 5.66 -4.49 -7.84
C GLY A 475 6.54 -5.62 -7.33
N PHE A 476 7.56 -5.96 -8.09
CA PHE A 476 8.49 -7.04 -7.74
C PHE A 476 9.79 -6.44 -7.20
N TYR A 477 10.08 -6.70 -5.94
CA TYR A 477 11.29 -6.25 -5.26
C TYR A 477 12.25 -7.42 -5.08
N ALA A 478 13.38 -7.35 -5.78
CA ALA A 478 14.40 -8.40 -5.75
C ALA A 478 15.20 -8.36 -4.44
N GLY A 479 15.87 -9.46 -4.09
CA GLY A 479 16.70 -9.55 -2.90
C GLY A 479 17.94 -8.66 -2.91
N ASN A 480 18.34 -8.18 -4.08
CA ASN A 480 19.43 -7.21 -4.21
C ASN A 480 18.92 -5.76 -4.35
N TYR A 481 17.65 -5.51 -4.11
CA TYR A 481 17.09 -4.17 -4.19
C TYR A 481 17.68 -3.29 -3.09
N GLN A 482 18.23 -2.16 -3.52
CA GLN A 482 18.77 -1.15 -2.62
C GLN A 482 18.40 0.22 -3.18
N ARG A 483 18.06 1.15 -2.30
CA ARG A 483 17.76 2.51 -2.68
C ARG A 483 18.25 3.49 -1.63
N GLU A 484 19.01 4.50 -2.08
CA GLU A 484 19.34 5.66 -1.24
C GLU A 484 18.14 6.58 -1.21
N LEU A 485 17.71 6.96 0.00
CA LEU A 485 16.63 7.93 0.22
C LEU A 485 17.20 9.32 0.50
N VAL A 486 18.21 9.36 1.38
CA VAL A 486 18.88 10.62 1.76
C VAL A 486 20.39 10.38 1.64
N THR A 487 21.10 11.35 1.06
CA THR A 487 22.56 11.41 1.14
C THR A 487 22.97 12.70 1.84
N GLY A 488 23.89 12.60 2.79
CA GLY A 488 24.34 13.68 3.65
C GLY A 488 24.02 13.41 5.11
N PRO A 489 24.62 14.18 6.02
CA PRO A 489 24.47 13.94 7.45
C PRO A 489 23.03 14.05 7.95
N ILE A 490 22.70 13.19 8.89
CA ILE A 490 21.43 13.24 9.62
C ILE A 490 21.77 13.40 11.09
N TYR A 491 21.30 14.50 11.69
CA TYR A 491 21.54 14.75 13.10
C TYR A 491 20.59 13.95 14.00
N GLU A 492 21.05 13.76 15.21
CA GLU A 492 20.52 12.89 16.26
C GLU A 492 19.01 12.96 16.43
N ASP A 493 18.48 11.92 17.02
CA ASP A 493 17.08 11.63 17.20
C ASP A 493 16.33 11.37 15.90
N GLY A 494 17.01 11.40 14.78
CA GLY A 494 16.61 11.03 13.45
C GLY A 494 15.15 10.60 13.25
N PHE A 495 14.96 9.59 12.44
CA PHE A 495 13.61 9.06 12.19
C PHE A 495 13.20 7.94 13.17
N ALA A 496 13.85 7.83 14.34
CA ALA A 496 13.69 6.70 15.26
C ALA A 496 12.23 6.40 15.65
N ASP A 497 11.37 7.40 15.66
CA ASP A 497 9.94 7.23 16.01
C ASP A 497 9.01 7.65 14.88
N ALA A 498 9.50 7.79 13.65
CA ALA A 498 8.85 8.68 12.70
C ALA A 498 8.50 8.07 11.35
N VAL A 499 8.66 6.75 11.13
CA VAL A 499 8.37 6.17 9.81
C VAL A 499 6.89 5.85 9.67
N ARG A 500 6.27 6.37 8.60
CA ARG A 500 4.91 6.04 8.19
C ARG A 500 4.93 5.33 6.85
N LEU A 501 4.02 4.38 6.67
CA LEU A 501 3.89 3.60 5.44
C LEU A 501 2.60 4.00 4.71
N GLY A 502 2.67 5.11 3.99
CA GLY A 502 1.62 5.57 3.10
C GLY A 502 0.21 5.53 3.71
N ASP A 503 -0.73 5.08 2.91
CA ASP A 503 -2.14 5.04 3.28
C ASP A 503 -2.50 3.94 4.30
N THR A 504 -1.58 3.06 4.62
CA THR A 504 -1.87 1.96 5.56
C THR A 504 -1.93 2.40 7.01
N GLY A 505 -1.40 3.59 7.31
CA GLY A 505 -1.35 4.10 8.68
C GLY A 505 -0.39 3.34 9.60
N TYR A 506 0.37 2.43 9.07
CA TYR A 506 1.32 1.64 9.84
C TYR A 506 2.54 2.49 10.15
N SER A 507 2.89 2.60 11.42
CA SER A 507 4.10 3.31 11.85
C SER A 507 5.08 2.31 12.45
N ALA A 508 6.34 2.43 12.06
CA ALA A 508 7.43 1.64 12.62
C ALA A 508 8.49 2.60 13.14
N SER A 509 9.09 2.28 14.27
CA SER A 509 10.25 3.03 14.73
C SER A 509 11.50 2.51 13.97
N ILE A 510 12.40 3.40 13.64
CA ILE A 510 13.69 3.03 13.05
C ILE A 510 14.69 2.92 14.19
N THR A 511 14.77 1.75 14.82
CA THR A 511 15.97 1.39 15.55
C THR A 511 16.84 0.55 14.62
N ASP A 512 18.11 0.53 14.84
CA ASP A 512 19.04 -0.21 13.99
C ASP A 512 18.53 -1.62 13.67
N ASN A 513 18.35 -1.91 12.39
CA ASN A 513 17.92 -3.20 11.84
C ASN A 513 16.45 -3.57 12.03
N GLU A 514 15.56 -2.62 12.29
CA GLU A 514 14.14 -2.94 12.32
C GLU A 514 13.60 -3.22 10.92
N VAL A 515 12.80 -4.28 10.84
CA VAL A 515 12.17 -4.74 9.62
C VAL A 515 10.75 -4.16 9.57
N PHE A 516 10.44 -3.37 8.55
CA PHE A 516 9.08 -2.90 8.37
C PHE A 516 8.45 -3.52 7.12
N ARG A 517 7.11 -3.59 7.09
CA ARG A 517 6.37 -4.22 6.01
C ARG A 517 5.46 -3.20 5.33
N PRO A 518 5.37 -3.19 3.98
CA PRO A 518 4.52 -2.23 3.28
C PRO A 518 3.03 -2.47 3.47
N ARG A 519 2.64 -3.69 3.88
CA ARG A 519 1.27 -4.03 4.30
C ARG A 519 1.34 -4.92 5.53
N HIS A 520 0.24 -4.96 6.28
CA HIS A 520 0.15 -5.80 7.47
C HIS A 520 0.51 -7.24 7.11
N ASN A 521 1.45 -7.81 7.85
CA ASN A 521 1.90 -9.20 7.71
C ASN A 521 2.33 -9.60 6.29
N SER A 522 2.71 -8.62 5.43
CA SER A 522 3.12 -8.92 4.05
C SER A 522 4.38 -9.78 4.00
N LEU A 523 4.52 -10.54 2.93
CA LEU A 523 5.72 -11.35 2.70
C LEU A 523 6.95 -10.44 2.56
N LEU A 524 6.84 -9.40 1.73
CA LEU A 524 7.88 -8.39 1.53
C LEU A 524 8.08 -7.58 2.82
N SER A 525 9.33 -7.37 3.15
CA SER A 525 9.72 -6.42 4.19
C SER A 525 10.92 -5.61 3.71
N PHE A 526 11.16 -4.49 4.40
CA PHE A 526 12.29 -3.61 4.13
C PHE A 526 13.07 -3.38 5.41
N ASN A 527 14.38 -3.17 5.26
CA ASN A 527 15.24 -2.65 6.30
C ASN A 527 15.65 -1.23 5.91
N ILE A 528 15.59 -0.29 6.87
CA ILE A 528 16.12 1.05 6.71
C ILE A 528 17.47 1.09 7.43
N HIS A 529 18.49 1.58 6.73
CA HIS A 529 19.83 1.73 7.25
C HIS A 529 20.16 3.22 7.34
N GLN A 530 20.30 3.71 8.55
CA GLN A 530 20.76 5.08 8.80
C GLN A 530 22.24 5.04 9.17
N SER A 531 23.00 5.91 8.52
CA SER A 531 24.44 6.10 8.76
C SER A 531 24.71 7.58 8.90
N GLU A 532 25.94 7.93 9.22
CA GLU A 532 26.38 9.32 9.27
C GLU A 532 26.29 10.00 7.90
N ASP A 533 26.30 9.21 6.81
CA ASP A 533 26.28 9.71 5.45
C ASP A 533 24.90 9.67 4.78
N GLY A 534 23.86 9.22 5.51
CA GLY A 534 22.53 9.23 4.94
C GLY A 534 21.62 8.07 5.34
N LEU A 535 20.61 7.86 4.51
CA LEU A 535 19.53 6.90 4.76
C LEU A 535 19.33 6.05 3.52
N SER A 536 19.36 4.72 3.68
CA SER A 536 19.12 3.79 2.57
C SER A 536 18.11 2.70 2.95
N LEU A 537 17.52 2.10 1.92
CA LEU A 537 16.47 1.09 2.04
C LEU A 537 16.92 -0.16 1.31
N THR A 538 16.83 -1.33 1.97
CA THR A 538 17.02 -2.63 1.31
C THR A 538 15.77 -3.47 1.45
N ALA A 539 15.48 -4.29 0.42
CA ALA A 539 14.31 -5.15 0.43
C ALA A 539 14.69 -6.57 0.87
N ASN A 540 13.81 -7.17 1.65
CA ASN A 540 13.81 -8.61 1.90
C ASN A 540 12.53 -9.18 1.26
N PRO A 541 12.65 -9.89 0.13
CA PRO A 541 11.49 -10.38 -0.60
C PRO A 541 10.65 -11.43 0.14
N GLY A 542 11.25 -12.13 1.11
CA GLY A 542 10.57 -13.15 1.93
C GLY A 542 10.37 -14.47 1.23
N PHE A 543 10.95 -14.70 0.05
CA PHE A 543 10.70 -15.91 -0.75
C PHE A 543 11.14 -17.20 -0.04
N ASP A 544 12.10 -17.11 0.87
CA ASP A 544 12.56 -18.21 1.72
C ASP A 544 11.43 -18.80 2.58
N GLN A 545 10.40 -18.01 2.88
CA GLN A 545 9.28 -18.45 3.71
C GLN A 545 8.23 -19.22 2.89
N LEU A 546 8.23 -19.10 1.56
CA LEU A 546 7.19 -19.69 0.71
C LEU A 546 7.14 -21.22 0.82
N ALA A 547 8.27 -21.87 1.02
CA ALA A 547 8.31 -23.32 1.15
C ALA A 547 7.47 -23.80 2.35
N GLN A 548 7.52 -23.05 3.45
CA GLN A 548 6.73 -23.35 4.64
C GLN A 548 5.28 -22.89 4.49
N LEU A 549 5.05 -21.70 4.00
CA LEU A 549 3.71 -21.12 3.87
C LEU A 549 2.81 -21.91 2.91
N THR A 550 3.38 -22.48 1.85
CA THR A 550 2.61 -23.22 0.85
C THR A 550 2.70 -24.75 1.03
N ALA A 551 3.27 -25.24 2.13
CA ALA A 551 3.40 -26.65 2.40
C ALA A 551 2.02 -27.30 2.58
N SER A 552 1.88 -28.55 2.12
CA SER A 552 0.70 -29.36 2.34
C SER A 552 1.13 -30.82 2.49
N ASN A 553 0.80 -31.42 3.61
CA ASN A 553 1.14 -32.84 3.90
C ASN A 553 2.64 -33.13 3.67
N GLY A 554 3.50 -32.16 4.05
CA GLY A 554 4.94 -32.26 3.86
C GLY A 554 5.45 -31.93 2.46
N ASN A 555 4.58 -31.66 1.52
CA ASN A 555 4.96 -31.25 0.15
C ASN A 555 5.22 -29.76 0.10
N GLN A 556 6.47 -29.37 -0.05
CA GLN A 556 6.93 -27.98 -0.13
C GLN A 556 7.30 -27.56 -1.57
N SER A 557 7.02 -28.40 -2.55
CA SER A 557 7.56 -28.24 -3.91
C SER A 557 7.13 -26.92 -4.58
N LEU A 558 5.89 -26.45 -4.34
CA LEU A 558 5.43 -25.15 -4.87
C LEU A 558 6.27 -24.01 -4.32
N GLY A 559 6.42 -23.94 -3.00
CA GLY A 559 7.16 -22.84 -2.38
C GLY A 559 8.64 -22.86 -2.74
N VAL A 560 9.23 -24.04 -2.87
CA VAL A 560 10.61 -24.20 -3.34
C VAL A 560 10.74 -23.67 -4.78
N ALA A 561 9.78 -24.00 -5.65
CA ALA A 561 9.79 -23.50 -7.04
C ALA A 561 9.63 -21.97 -7.10
N LEU A 562 8.72 -21.41 -6.29
CA LEU A 562 8.51 -19.96 -6.22
C LEU A 562 9.74 -19.24 -5.66
N ALA A 563 10.36 -19.78 -4.61
CA ALA A 563 11.56 -19.20 -4.03
C ALA A 563 12.70 -19.18 -5.06
N ALA A 564 12.92 -20.29 -5.75
CA ALA A 564 13.94 -20.38 -6.79
C ALA A 564 13.68 -19.41 -7.95
N ALA A 565 12.41 -19.21 -8.30
CA ALA A 565 12.03 -18.23 -9.34
C ALA A 565 12.31 -16.79 -8.87
N GLY A 566 11.98 -16.50 -7.60
CA GLY A 566 12.23 -15.20 -6.99
C GLY A 566 13.71 -14.86 -6.93
N ASP A 567 14.53 -15.80 -6.46
CA ASP A 567 15.97 -15.62 -6.36
C ASP A 567 16.62 -15.37 -7.73
N ARG A 568 16.10 -16.02 -8.78
CA ARG A 568 16.57 -15.82 -10.15
C ARG A 568 15.92 -14.62 -10.85
N GLN A 569 15.00 -13.94 -10.17
CA GLN A 569 14.22 -12.82 -10.72
C GLN A 569 13.55 -13.21 -12.05
N ASP A 570 12.86 -14.35 -12.06
CA ASP A 570 12.29 -14.91 -13.30
C ASP A 570 11.23 -13.97 -13.86
N ALA A 571 11.53 -13.33 -14.96
CA ALA A 571 10.65 -12.33 -15.59
C ALA A 571 9.27 -12.91 -15.95
N ARG A 572 9.20 -14.23 -16.20
CA ARG A 572 7.95 -14.90 -16.58
C ARG A 572 6.95 -14.94 -15.40
N LEU A 573 7.45 -14.93 -14.17
CA LEU A 573 6.63 -15.00 -12.96
C LEU A 573 6.62 -13.70 -12.17
N LYS A 574 7.15 -12.62 -12.74
CA LYS A 574 7.32 -11.34 -12.02
C LYS A 574 6.01 -10.81 -11.43
N SER A 575 4.92 -10.90 -12.19
CA SER A 575 3.61 -10.44 -11.71
C SER A 575 3.09 -11.28 -10.55
N LEU A 576 3.26 -12.59 -10.63
CA LEU A 576 2.87 -13.50 -9.54
C LEU A 576 3.70 -13.24 -8.29
N LEU A 577 5.02 -13.18 -8.44
CA LEU A 577 5.93 -12.97 -7.31
C LEU A 577 5.70 -11.61 -6.66
N GLY A 578 5.48 -10.57 -7.48
CA GLY A 578 5.15 -9.24 -6.97
C GLY A 578 3.82 -9.22 -6.20
N ALA A 579 2.81 -9.92 -6.68
CA ALA A 579 1.54 -10.04 -5.97
C ALA A 579 1.71 -10.75 -4.62
N LEU A 580 2.50 -11.83 -4.61
CA LEU A 580 2.75 -12.58 -3.38
C LEU A 580 3.52 -11.75 -2.34
N GLN A 581 4.45 -10.89 -2.79
CA GLN A 581 5.23 -10.05 -1.90
C GLN A 581 4.35 -9.11 -1.07
N PHE A 582 3.26 -8.61 -1.65
CA PHE A 582 2.34 -7.69 -0.97
C PHE A 582 1.19 -8.41 -0.26
N ALA A 583 1.10 -9.74 -0.42
CA ALA A 583 0.04 -10.53 0.20
C ALA A 583 0.35 -10.81 1.67
N ASP A 584 -0.69 -10.86 2.47
CA ASP A 584 -0.62 -11.32 3.86
C ASP A 584 -0.19 -12.80 3.87
N ARG A 585 0.78 -13.15 4.71
CA ARG A 585 1.32 -14.51 4.82
C ARG A 585 0.25 -15.53 5.19
N ASP A 586 -0.71 -15.14 6.03
CA ASP A 586 -1.81 -16.03 6.40
C ASP A 586 -2.73 -16.31 5.21
N VAL A 587 -2.94 -15.30 4.35
CA VAL A 587 -3.72 -15.49 3.11
C VAL A 587 -2.95 -16.39 2.13
N ILE A 588 -1.63 -16.22 2.02
CA ILE A 588 -0.82 -17.12 1.17
C ILE A 588 -0.98 -18.57 1.65
N ALA A 589 -0.89 -18.80 2.94
CA ALA A 589 -1.05 -20.14 3.52
C ALA A 589 -2.45 -20.70 3.27
N GLN A 590 -3.49 -19.89 3.45
CA GLN A 590 -4.88 -20.31 3.17
C GLN A 590 -5.09 -20.64 1.69
N GLN A 591 -4.45 -19.90 0.79
CA GLN A 591 -4.61 -20.09 -0.65
C GLN A 591 -3.58 -21.06 -1.25
N ALA A 592 -2.79 -21.73 -0.43
CA ALA A 592 -1.74 -22.63 -0.89
C ALA A 592 -2.29 -23.72 -1.83
N GLY A 593 -3.44 -24.33 -1.50
CA GLY A 593 -4.10 -25.32 -2.35
C GLY A 593 -4.55 -24.73 -3.69
N ALA A 594 -5.08 -23.50 -3.66
CA ALA A 594 -5.46 -22.80 -4.89
C ALA A 594 -4.22 -22.51 -5.74
N LEU A 595 -3.14 -22.02 -5.11
CA LEU A 595 -1.88 -21.75 -5.81
C LEU A 595 -1.29 -23.02 -6.46
N ARG A 596 -1.40 -24.19 -5.79
CA ARG A 596 -0.93 -25.48 -6.33
C ARG A 596 -1.87 -26.04 -7.38
N GLY A 597 -3.15 -25.64 -7.38
CA GLY A 597 -4.16 -26.21 -8.27
C GLY A 597 -4.71 -27.55 -7.79
N ASP A 598 -4.74 -27.80 -6.47
CA ASP A 598 -5.15 -29.06 -5.88
C ASP A 598 -6.58 -29.43 -6.25
N ALA A 599 -7.46 -28.45 -6.50
CA ALA A 599 -8.84 -28.70 -6.91
C ALA A 599 -8.95 -29.42 -8.27
N HIS A 600 -7.96 -29.27 -9.17
CA HIS A 600 -7.91 -30.06 -10.41
C HIS A 600 -7.70 -31.54 -10.10
N ALA A 601 -6.87 -31.87 -9.12
CA ALA A 601 -6.66 -33.26 -8.70
C ALA A 601 -7.93 -33.82 -8.01
N SER A 602 -8.56 -33.01 -7.17
CA SER A 602 -9.82 -33.43 -6.49
C SER A 602 -10.94 -33.64 -7.48
N LEU A 603 -11.00 -32.86 -8.57
CA LEU A 603 -12.01 -33.03 -9.62
C LEU A 603 -11.92 -34.44 -10.26
N ARG A 604 -10.71 -35.01 -10.38
CA ARG A 604 -10.56 -36.36 -10.92
C ARG A 604 -11.16 -37.42 -10.03
N LEU A 605 -11.16 -37.23 -8.70
CA LEU A 605 -11.87 -38.13 -7.82
C LEU A 605 -13.40 -38.00 -8.02
N ALA A 606 -13.89 -36.81 -8.28
CA ALA A 606 -15.29 -36.56 -8.58
C ALA A 606 -15.71 -37.19 -9.91
N ASP A 607 -14.80 -37.30 -10.90
CA ASP A 607 -15.06 -38.06 -12.14
C ASP A 607 -15.47 -39.49 -11.81
N ASN A 608 -14.82 -40.17 -10.86
CA ASN A 608 -15.19 -41.51 -10.44
C ASN A 608 -16.60 -41.55 -9.84
N ALA A 609 -17.03 -40.51 -9.12
CA ALA A 609 -18.39 -40.41 -8.59
C ALA A 609 -19.41 -40.27 -9.71
N LEU A 610 -19.08 -39.52 -10.76
CA LEU A 610 -19.92 -39.41 -11.97
C LEU A 610 -20.05 -40.76 -12.67
N LEU A 611 -18.93 -41.48 -12.90
CA LEU A 611 -18.92 -42.77 -13.52
C LEU A 611 -19.74 -43.77 -12.70
N GLY A 612 -19.61 -43.78 -11.37
CA GLY A 612 -20.37 -44.58 -10.45
C GLY A 612 -21.86 -44.27 -10.52
N SER A 613 -22.25 -43.02 -10.65
CA SER A 613 -23.67 -42.65 -10.80
C SER A 613 -24.28 -43.22 -12.07
N ILE A 614 -23.57 -43.13 -13.19
CA ILE A 614 -24.03 -43.69 -14.47
C ILE A 614 -24.10 -45.23 -14.33
N GLY A 615 -23.08 -45.87 -13.78
CA GLY A 615 -23.00 -47.32 -13.60
C GLY A 615 -24.12 -47.84 -12.71
N ASN A 616 -24.45 -47.11 -11.66
CA ASN A 616 -25.55 -47.51 -10.75
C ASN A 616 -26.90 -47.60 -11.47
N VAL A 617 -27.16 -46.69 -12.44
CA VAL A 617 -28.40 -46.73 -13.22
C VAL A 617 -28.51 -48.09 -13.96
N VAL A 618 -27.44 -48.51 -14.62
CA VAL A 618 -27.41 -49.80 -15.33
C VAL A 618 -27.56 -50.98 -14.36
N THR A 619 -26.88 -50.93 -13.21
CA THR A 619 -26.99 -51.94 -12.17
C THR A 619 -28.45 -52.11 -11.68
N GLN A 620 -29.13 -51.00 -11.44
CA GLN A 620 -30.52 -51.04 -10.98
C GLN A 620 -31.46 -51.51 -12.10
N HIS A 621 -31.15 -51.22 -13.35
CA HIS A 621 -31.92 -51.81 -14.46
C HIS A 621 -31.75 -53.33 -14.49
N GLN A 622 -30.51 -53.84 -14.42
CA GLN A 622 -30.22 -55.25 -14.39
C GLN A 622 -30.92 -55.93 -13.20
N ALA A 623 -30.95 -55.33 -12.02
CA ALA A 623 -31.66 -55.86 -10.86
C ALA A 623 -33.18 -55.91 -11.10
N GLY A 624 -33.71 -54.92 -11.80
CA GLY A 624 -35.12 -54.93 -12.23
C GLY A 624 -35.46 -56.06 -13.16
N LEU A 625 -34.60 -56.35 -14.12
CA LEU A 625 -34.76 -57.46 -15.03
C LEU A 625 -34.88 -58.85 -14.25
N ARG A 626 -34.01 -59.01 -13.24
CA ARG A 626 -33.97 -60.24 -12.43
C ARG A 626 -35.18 -60.38 -11.52
N SER A 627 -35.79 -59.31 -11.09
CA SER A 627 -36.99 -59.39 -10.19
C SER A 627 -38.30 -59.65 -10.96
N GLY A 628 -38.22 -59.87 -12.27
CA GLY A 628 -39.38 -60.12 -13.11
C GLY A 628 -40.16 -58.86 -13.52
N ASN A 629 -39.63 -57.70 -13.18
CA ASN A 629 -40.21 -56.44 -13.51
C ASN A 629 -39.40 -55.81 -14.64
N GLY A 630 -39.51 -56.36 -15.86
CA GLY A 630 -38.75 -55.83 -16.99
C GLY A 630 -39.00 -54.34 -17.21
N ASP A 631 -37.96 -53.57 -17.26
CA ASP A 631 -38.06 -52.20 -17.67
C ASP A 631 -38.28 -52.10 -19.18
N ALA A 632 -39.16 -51.28 -19.63
CA ALA A 632 -39.43 -51.12 -21.02
C ALA A 632 -39.49 -49.62 -21.36
N GLY A 633 -38.93 -49.26 -22.49
CA GLY A 633 -38.78 -47.88 -22.91
C GLY A 633 -40.09 -47.18 -23.26
N GLY A 634 -40.22 -46.02 -22.92
CA GLY A 634 -41.36 -45.13 -23.21
C GLY A 634 -41.39 -43.97 -22.25
N LEU A 635 -41.84 -42.86 -22.68
CA LEU A 635 -41.95 -41.64 -21.89
C LEU A 635 -40.59 -41.09 -21.37
N ALA A 636 -39.48 -41.40 -22.07
CA ALA A 636 -38.16 -40.79 -21.79
C ALA A 636 -38.22 -39.26 -21.87
N ALA A 637 -39.14 -38.72 -22.67
CA ALA A 637 -39.36 -37.28 -22.73
C ALA A 637 -39.92 -36.70 -21.41
N GLN A 638 -40.76 -37.42 -20.70
CA GLN A 638 -41.25 -36.98 -19.38
C GLN A 638 -40.16 -37.08 -18.30
N ALA A 639 -39.33 -38.11 -18.38
CA ALA A 639 -38.18 -38.22 -17.48
C ALA A 639 -37.18 -37.10 -17.71
N ALA A 640 -36.96 -36.73 -18.98
CA ALA A 640 -36.10 -35.60 -19.34
C ALA A 640 -36.66 -34.25 -18.83
N GLN A 641 -37.97 -34.06 -18.89
CA GLN A 641 -38.63 -32.86 -18.33
C GLN A 641 -38.49 -32.81 -16.82
N ALA A 642 -38.67 -33.93 -16.14
CA ALA A 642 -38.50 -33.98 -14.69
C ALA A 642 -37.07 -33.67 -14.27
N ALA A 643 -36.08 -34.15 -15.00
CA ALA A 643 -34.67 -33.88 -14.74
C ALA A 643 -34.31 -32.41 -15.04
N SER A 644 -34.93 -31.83 -16.06
CA SER A 644 -34.66 -30.41 -16.44
C SER A 644 -35.30 -29.42 -15.46
N ALA A 645 -36.23 -29.86 -14.63
CA ALA A 645 -36.87 -29.00 -13.64
C ALA A 645 -36.06 -28.83 -12.36
N GLN A 646 -34.93 -29.48 -12.20
CA GLN A 646 -34.10 -29.29 -11.01
C GLN A 646 -33.32 -27.96 -11.12
N PRO A 647 -33.42 -27.10 -10.07
CA PRO A 647 -32.69 -25.85 -10.07
C PRO A 647 -31.18 -26.09 -10.01
N GLY A 648 -30.45 -25.58 -10.95
CA GLY A 648 -28.98 -25.56 -10.94
C GLY A 648 -28.31 -26.18 -12.17
N MET A 649 -29.07 -26.76 -13.09
CA MET A 649 -28.46 -27.18 -14.36
C MET A 649 -28.47 -26.01 -15.34
N ALA A 650 -27.30 -25.67 -15.82
CA ALA A 650 -27.14 -24.51 -16.70
C ALA A 650 -27.88 -24.67 -18.03
N ASN A 651 -28.50 -23.62 -18.45
CA ASN A 651 -29.14 -23.55 -19.77
C ASN A 651 -28.09 -23.82 -20.86
N GLY A 652 -28.37 -24.72 -21.75
CA GLY A 652 -27.49 -25.07 -22.86
C GLY A 652 -26.55 -26.23 -22.61
N SER A 653 -26.82 -27.04 -21.56
CA SER A 653 -26.02 -28.23 -21.29
C SER A 653 -26.11 -29.25 -22.42
N LEU A 654 -25.11 -30.11 -22.51
CA LEU A 654 -25.10 -31.30 -23.39
C LEU A 654 -26.33 -32.17 -23.15
N PHE A 655 -26.79 -32.19 -21.90
CA PHE A 655 -27.98 -32.93 -21.50
C PHE A 655 -29.22 -32.47 -22.30
N ASN A 656 -29.46 -31.17 -22.37
CA ASN A 656 -30.60 -30.63 -23.10
C ASN A 656 -30.47 -30.89 -24.60
N GLN A 657 -29.27 -30.76 -25.18
CA GLN A 657 -29.03 -31.07 -26.56
C GLN A 657 -29.24 -32.58 -26.85
N LEU A 658 -28.72 -33.44 -25.99
CA LEU A 658 -28.86 -34.87 -26.14
C LEU A 658 -30.31 -35.32 -25.95
N ALA A 659 -31.03 -34.73 -25.00
CA ALA A 659 -32.44 -34.98 -24.78
C ALA A 659 -33.27 -34.64 -26.02
N MET A 660 -32.96 -33.49 -26.63
CA MET A 660 -33.66 -33.06 -27.86
C MET A 660 -33.35 -33.93 -29.05
N HIS A 661 -32.13 -34.48 -29.16
CA HIS A 661 -31.71 -35.24 -30.34
C HIS A 661 -31.90 -36.76 -30.22
N LEU A 662 -31.84 -37.29 -29.01
CA LEU A 662 -31.94 -38.77 -28.81
C LEU A 662 -33.27 -39.20 -28.20
N VAL A 663 -33.75 -38.44 -27.24
CA VAL A 663 -34.98 -38.80 -26.52
C VAL A 663 -36.22 -38.55 -27.38
N GLU A 664 -36.28 -37.41 -28.05
CA GLU A 664 -37.44 -37.05 -28.86
C GLU A 664 -37.65 -37.96 -30.07
N PRO A 665 -36.62 -38.31 -30.84
CA PRO A 665 -36.80 -39.33 -31.91
C PRO A 665 -37.18 -40.73 -31.38
N ALA A 666 -36.59 -41.15 -30.25
CA ALA A 666 -36.93 -42.41 -29.63
C ALA A 666 -38.39 -42.45 -29.11
N ALA A 667 -38.83 -41.34 -28.48
CA ALA A 667 -40.21 -41.16 -28.04
C ALA A 667 -41.18 -41.15 -29.21
N GLN A 668 -40.82 -40.53 -30.32
CA GLN A 668 -41.61 -40.50 -31.52
C GLN A 668 -41.67 -41.88 -32.19
N ALA A 669 -40.57 -42.61 -32.21
CA ALA A 669 -40.56 -43.99 -32.75
C ALA A 669 -41.43 -44.91 -31.91
N VAL A 670 -41.40 -44.75 -30.60
CA VAL A 670 -42.23 -45.51 -29.66
C VAL A 670 -43.72 -45.14 -29.84
N ALA A 671 -44.03 -43.90 -30.03
CA ALA A 671 -45.40 -43.45 -30.24
C ALA A 671 -45.93 -43.89 -31.60
N GLY A 672 -45.08 -44.05 -32.61
CA GLY A 672 -45.43 -44.51 -33.95
C GLY A 672 -45.65 -46.03 -34.07
N SER A 673 -45.25 -46.79 -33.06
CA SER A 673 -45.37 -48.25 -33.05
C SER A 673 -46.66 -48.78 -32.42
N SER A 674 -47.68 -47.99 -32.34
CA SER A 674 -48.98 -48.39 -31.81
C SER A 674 -49.58 -49.54 -32.64
N GLY A 675 -49.55 -50.74 -32.12
CA GLY A 675 -50.26 -51.86 -32.70
C GLY A 675 -49.58 -53.19 -32.79
N VAL A 676 -48.35 -53.33 -32.25
CA VAL A 676 -47.70 -54.64 -32.17
C VAL A 676 -47.79 -55.16 -30.74
N SER A 677 -48.74 -56.08 -30.55
CA SER A 677 -48.90 -56.86 -29.30
C SER A 677 -48.14 -58.16 -29.38
N TYR A 678 -47.07 -58.27 -28.58
CA TYR A 678 -46.40 -59.58 -28.37
C TYR A 678 -47.17 -60.30 -27.26
N GLY A 679 -47.52 -61.55 -27.51
CA GLY A 679 -48.14 -62.41 -26.54
C GLY A 679 -47.23 -62.63 -25.34
N ASP A 680 -47.77 -63.04 -24.22
CA ASP A 680 -47.12 -63.13 -22.93
C ASP A 680 -45.86 -64.03 -22.90
N SER A 681 -45.64 -64.90 -23.90
CA SER A 681 -44.46 -65.71 -24.00
C SER A 681 -43.38 -65.24 -24.94
N ALA A 682 -43.50 -64.01 -25.50
CA ALA A 682 -42.61 -63.54 -26.55
C ALA A 682 -42.05 -62.12 -26.35
N ARG A 683 -42.08 -61.59 -25.14
CA ARG A 683 -41.56 -60.27 -24.87
C ARG A 683 -40.04 -60.31 -24.67
N ASN A 684 -39.32 -60.39 -25.74
CA ASN A 684 -37.88 -60.60 -25.71
C ASN A 684 -37.10 -59.31 -25.89
N HIS A 685 -37.77 -58.16 -26.15
CA HIS A 685 -37.11 -56.90 -26.43
C HIS A 685 -37.74 -55.83 -25.58
N GLY A 686 -36.93 -54.90 -25.13
CA GLY A 686 -37.39 -53.77 -24.33
C GLY A 686 -36.53 -52.52 -24.55
N PHE A 687 -37.14 -51.39 -24.42
CA PHE A 687 -36.47 -50.06 -24.31
C PHE A 687 -36.70 -49.52 -22.91
N TRP A 688 -35.71 -48.84 -22.39
CA TRP A 688 -35.83 -48.22 -21.05
C TRP A 688 -35.10 -46.88 -20.99
N GLY A 689 -35.56 -46.05 -20.07
CA GLY A 689 -34.92 -44.80 -19.80
C GLY A 689 -34.98 -44.43 -18.33
N ARG A 690 -33.94 -43.88 -17.78
CA ARG A 690 -33.88 -43.47 -16.38
C ARG A 690 -33.18 -42.12 -16.26
N GLY A 691 -33.83 -41.18 -15.59
CA GLY A 691 -33.22 -39.96 -15.10
C GLY A 691 -32.62 -40.19 -13.72
N PHE A 692 -31.53 -39.54 -13.42
CA PHE A 692 -30.88 -39.61 -12.12
C PHE A 692 -30.28 -38.29 -11.71
N GLY A 693 -30.18 -38.11 -10.41
CA GLY A 693 -29.46 -37.00 -9.83
C GLY A 693 -28.78 -37.45 -8.54
N SER A 694 -27.57 -36.96 -8.31
CA SER A 694 -26.87 -37.23 -7.06
C SER A 694 -26.13 -35.97 -6.60
N HIS A 695 -25.92 -35.87 -5.31
CA HIS A 695 -25.15 -34.81 -4.66
C HIS A 695 -24.17 -35.49 -3.71
N GLY A 696 -22.94 -35.01 -3.73
CA GLY A 696 -21.92 -35.54 -2.86
C GLY A 696 -20.89 -34.49 -2.50
N ARG A 697 -20.03 -34.88 -1.58
CA ARG A 697 -18.88 -34.08 -1.22
C ARG A 697 -17.65 -34.95 -1.04
N ILE A 698 -16.54 -34.34 -1.33
CA ILE A 698 -15.23 -34.92 -1.04
C ILE A 698 -14.65 -33.98 0.01
N ASP A 699 -14.35 -34.48 1.18
CA ASP A 699 -13.85 -33.63 2.28
C ASP A 699 -12.40 -33.23 2.03
N GLY A 700 -11.99 -32.06 2.53
CA GLY A 700 -10.59 -31.65 2.55
C GLY A 700 -9.82 -32.32 3.69
N ASP A 701 -8.54 -32.20 3.72
CA ASP A 701 -7.65 -32.84 4.72
C ASP A 701 -7.67 -32.15 6.10
N GLY A 702 -8.59 -31.30 6.35
CA GLY A 702 -8.74 -30.70 7.69
C GLY A 702 -9.79 -31.36 8.55
N UNK A 703 -9.50 -31.66 9.91
CA UNK A 703 -10.20 -32.36 10.85
C UNK A 703 -11.70 -32.56 10.66
N UNK A 704 -12.06 -33.44 10.72
CA UNK A 704 -13.38 -33.68 10.48
C UNK A 704 -14.19 -33.79 11.70
N UNK A 705 -14.96 -33.14 11.74
CA UNK A 705 -15.93 -33.31 12.67
C UNK A 705 -16.82 -34.43 12.28
N ASN A 706 -16.81 -35.34 12.90
CA ASN A 706 -17.66 -36.51 12.76
C ASN A 706 -19.09 -36.20 13.18
N GLY A 707 -19.91 -35.75 12.24
CA GLY A 707 -21.33 -35.54 12.47
C GLY A 707 -22.16 -36.44 11.54
N LEU A 708 -22.76 -37.50 12.07
CA LEU A 708 -23.72 -38.31 11.32
C LEU A 708 -25.05 -37.55 11.36
N LEU A 709 -25.44 -36.98 10.24
CA LEU A 709 -26.77 -36.36 10.11
C LEU A 709 -27.58 -37.19 9.12
N ILE A 710 -28.48 -38.02 9.68
CA ILE A 710 -29.47 -38.72 8.88
C ILE A 710 -30.70 -37.81 8.83
N GLY A 711 -30.86 -37.13 7.74
CA GLY A 711 -32.07 -36.31 7.53
C GLY A 711 -32.91 -36.90 6.40
N ILE A 712 -34.05 -37.46 6.76
CA ILE A 712 -35.06 -37.83 5.78
C ILE A 712 -36.05 -36.66 5.67
N ASN A 713 -35.81 -35.82 4.69
CA ASN A 713 -36.88 -34.88 4.26
C ASN A 713 -36.52 -34.31 2.90
N GLY A 714 -37.38 -34.57 1.95
CA GLY A 714 -37.28 -34.05 0.61
C GLY A 714 -37.52 -32.55 0.53
N ALA A 715 -36.51 -31.80 0.83
CA ALA A 715 -36.40 -30.42 0.43
C ALA A 715 -34.90 -30.13 0.28
N ILE A 716 -34.53 -29.65 -0.88
CA ILE A 716 -33.19 -29.17 -1.11
C ILE A 716 -33.08 -27.87 -0.31
N THR A 717 -32.76 -27.99 0.96
CA THR A 717 -32.39 -26.82 1.75
C THR A 717 -30.88 -26.63 1.64
N HIS A 718 -30.46 -25.49 1.13
CA HIS A 718 -29.11 -25.01 1.25
C HIS A 718 -28.81 -24.83 2.74
N SER A 719 -28.22 -25.79 3.36
CA SER A 719 -27.62 -25.59 4.66
C SER A 719 -26.24 -25.04 4.42
N ARG A 720 -26.13 -23.74 4.60
CA ARG A 720 -24.86 -23.04 4.66
C ARG A 720 -24.23 -23.42 6.00
N ALA A 721 -23.42 -24.42 5.99
CA ALA A 721 -22.55 -24.66 7.13
C ALA A 721 -21.34 -23.76 6.93
N ASP A 722 -21.31 -22.66 7.67
CA ASP A 722 -20.08 -21.88 7.84
C ASP A 722 -19.13 -22.77 8.62
N ILE A 723 -18.24 -23.41 7.91
CA ILE A 723 -17.14 -24.08 8.55
C ILE A 723 -16.07 -23.00 8.73
N ASP A 724 -15.91 -22.59 9.97
CA ASP A 724 -14.74 -21.81 10.37
C ASP A 724 -13.52 -22.53 9.80
N SER A 725 -12.72 -21.80 9.02
CA SER A 725 -11.45 -22.31 8.57
C SER A 725 -10.62 -22.64 9.79
N ALA A 726 -10.51 -23.89 10.07
CA ALA A 726 -9.62 -24.36 11.13
C ALA A 726 -8.18 -24.02 10.74
N ASP A 727 -7.47 -23.55 11.72
CA ASP A 727 -6.09 -23.12 11.72
C ASP A 727 -5.20 -23.71 10.61
N GLY A 728 -4.68 -22.88 9.83
CA GLY A 728 -3.50 -22.74 9.03
C GLY A 728 -2.55 -23.89 8.70
N ASP A 729 -2.98 -25.11 8.63
CA ASP A 729 -2.23 -26.17 7.96
C ASP A 729 -2.83 -26.34 6.56
N GLY A 730 -2.17 -25.81 5.55
CA GLY A 730 -2.61 -25.76 4.17
C GLY A 730 -3.01 -27.12 3.58
N GLY A 731 -4.11 -27.66 4.07
CA GLY A 731 -4.69 -28.89 3.62
C GLY A 731 -5.33 -28.76 2.23
N VAL A 732 -5.52 -29.90 1.58
CA VAL A 732 -6.17 -29.95 0.26
C VAL A 732 -7.65 -29.58 0.40
N ALA A 733 -8.13 -28.73 -0.48
CA ALA A 733 -9.52 -28.27 -0.47
C ALA A 733 -10.50 -29.40 -0.75
N GLY A 734 -11.58 -29.46 0.02
CA GLY A 734 -12.70 -30.33 -0.29
C GLY A 734 -13.52 -29.82 -1.47
N LEU A 735 -14.29 -30.74 -2.08
CA LEU A 735 -15.20 -30.40 -3.18
C LEU A 735 -16.62 -30.84 -2.84
N THR A 736 -17.61 -30.07 -3.26
CA THR A 736 -18.99 -30.55 -3.41
C THR A 736 -19.25 -30.81 -4.89
N HIS A 737 -20.06 -31.82 -5.18
CA HIS A 737 -20.43 -32.10 -6.57
C HIS A 737 -21.91 -32.45 -6.65
N THR A 738 -22.52 -32.11 -7.76
CA THR A 738 -23.91 -32.43 -8.11
C THR A 738 -23.92 -33.00 -9.51
N VAL A 739 -24.47 -34.18 -9.65
CA VAL A 739 -24.54 -34.92 -10.92
C VAL A 739 -26.00 -35.04 -11.34
N GLY A 740 -26.28 -34.86 -12.61
CA GLY A 740 -27.60 -35.15 -13.16
C GLY A 740 -27.46 -35.73 -14.56
N GLY A 741 -28.32 -36.65 -14.92
CA GLY A 741 -28.20 -37.27 -16.23
C GLY A 741 -29.35 -38.17 -16.59
N ILE A 742 -29.26 -38.73 -17.77
CA ILE A 742 -30.21 -39.70 -18.31
C ILE A 742 -29.44 -40.86 -18.95
N VAL A 743 -29.95 -42.04 -18.71
CA VAL A 743 -29.45 -43.26 -19.38
C VAL A 743 -30.62 -43.84 -20.18
N LEU A 744 -30.35 -44.15 -21.43
CA LEU A 744 -31.30 -44.87 -22.30
C LEU A 744 -30.68 -46.21 -22.70
N GLY A 745 -31.49 -47.23 -22.76
CA GLY A 745 -30.98 -48.56 -23.14
C GLY A 745 -32.00 -49.42 -23.84
N ALA A 746 -31.48 -50.48 -24.47
CA ALA A 746 -32.28 -51.52 -25.06
C ALA A 746 -31.66 -52.86 -24.75
N ASP A 747 -32.50 -53.83 -24.46
CA ASP A 747 -32.06 -55.21 -24.21
C ASP A 747 -32.92 -56.20 -24.91
N THR A 748 -32.35 -57.38 -25.03
CA THR A 748 -33.04 -58.54 -25.59
C THR A 748 -32.76 -59.74 -24.67
N ARG A 749 -33.74 -60.67 -24.57
CA ARG A 749 -33.60 -61.90 -23.85
C ARG A 749 -33.35 -63.06 -24.83
N VAL A 750 -32.47 -63.96 -24.47
CA VAL A 750 -32.06 -65.10 -25.24
C VAL A 750 -31.92 -66.31 -24.31
N ALA A 751 -31.71 -67.48 -24.87
CA ALA A 751 -31.50 -68.73 -24.11
C ALA A 751 -32.65 -69.02 -23.13
N ASP A 752 -33.86 -69.09 -23.65
CA ASP A 752 -35.09 -69.31 -22.87
C ASP A 752 -35.25 -68.30 -21.72
N ASP A 753 -35.01 -67.07 -21.99
CA ASP A 753 -35.14 -65.89 -21.08
C ASP A 753 -34.17 -65.94 -19.92
N ARG A 754 -33.12 -66.74 -19.98
CA ARG A 754 -32.14 -66.86 -18.90
C ARG A 754 -31.00 -65.81 -19.04
N VAL A 755 -30.79 -65.26 -20.22
CA VAL A 755 -29.72 -64.32 -20.48
C VAL A 755 -30.31 -63.08 -21.12
N SER A 756 -30.08 -61.89 -20.48
CA SER A 756 -30.37 -60.59 -21.04
C SER A 756 -29.07 -59.97 -21.55
N LEU A 757 -29.11 -59.48 -22.77
CA LEU A 757 -28.00 -58.77 -23.38
C LEU A 757 -28.52 -57.36 -23.71
N GLY A 758 -27.79 -56.35 -23.34
CA GLY A 758 -28.22 -54.95 -23.58
C GLY A 758 -27.11 -53.99 -23.89
N VAL A 759 -27.51 -52.88 -24.47
CA VAL A 759 -26.64 -51.74 -24.71
C VAL A 759 -27.29 -50.51 -24.09
N SER A 760 -26.47 -49.53 -23.72
CA SER A 760 -26.96 -48.27 -23.16
C SER A 760 -26.11 -47.11 -23.63
N VAL A 761 -26.75 -45.95 -23.69
CA VAL A 761 -26.07 -44.66 -23.89
C VAL A 761 -26.50 -43.78 -22.75
N ALA A 762 -25.58 -42.90 -22.32
CA ALA A 762 -25.90 -41.91 -21.27
C ALA A 762 -25.31 -40.55 -21.62
N ALA A 763 -26.04 -39.57 -21.14
CA ALA A 763 -25.53 -38.18 -21.08
C ALA A 763 -25.70 -37.67 -19.65
N ALA A 764 -24.67 -37.11 -19.10
CA ALA A 764 -24.68 -36.56 -17.74
C ALA A 764 -23.85 -35.30 -17.64
N ASP A 765 -24.27 -34.42 -16.77
CA ASP A 765 -23.52 -33.22 -16.38
C ASP A 765 -23.20 -33.31 -14.87
N MET A 766 -21.99 -32.88 -14.53
CA MET A 766 -21.58 -32.73 -13.13
C MET A 766 -21.05 -31.33 -12.93
N SER A 767 -21.56 -30.67 -11.89
CA SER A 767 -21.03 -29.38 -11.43
C SER A 767 -20.33 -29.56 -10.10
N THR A 768 -19.15 -29.00 -9.97
CA THR A 768 -18.34 -29.11 -8.75
C THR A 768 -17.99 -27.70 -8.24
N LYS A 769 -17.76 -27.61 -6.94
CA LYS A 769 -17.35 -26.36 -6.29
C LYS A 769 -16.41 -26.70 -5.13
N ALA A 770 -15.28 -26.00 -5.07
CA ALA A 770 -14.35 -26.12 -3.94
C ALA A 770 -14.92 -25.47 -2.68
N ARG A 771 -14.50 -26.01 -1.55
CA ARG A 771 -14.95 -25.54 -0.23
C ARG A 771 -13.90 -24.74 0.52
N ASP A 772 -12.87 -24.26 -0.19
CA ASP A 772 -11.72 -23.54 0.35
C ASP A 772 -11.80 -22.00 0.17
N GLY A 773 -12.90 -21.52 -0.39
CA GLY A 773 -13.03 -20.11 -0.70
C GLY A 773 -12.28 -19.63 -1.95
N SER A 774 -11.56 -20.52 -2.63
CA SER A 774 -10.83 -20.17 -3.86
C SER A 774 -11.73 -19.79 -5.02
N GLY A 775 -13.03 -20.13 -4.93
CA GLY A 775 -13.94 -19.95 -6.04
C GLY A 775 -13.77 -20.96 -7.17
N PHE A 776 -13.03 -22.05 -6.94
CA PHE A 776 -12.88 -23.09 -7.97
C PHE A 776 -14.24 -23.71 -8.28
N THR A 777 -14.56 -23.77 -9.57
CA THR A 777 -15.71 -24.52 -10.11
C THR A 777 -15.24 -25.38 -11.27
N GLY A 778 -15.87 -26.55 -11.39
CA GLY A 778 -15.63 -27.43 -12.53
C GLY A 778 -16.95 -27.97 -13.04
N ASP A 779 -17.20 -27.84 -14.32
CA ASP A 779 -18.33 -28.44 -15.01
C ASP A 779 -17.81 -29.57 -15.89
N VAL A 780 -18.35 -30.79 -15.70
CA VAL A 780 -17.94 -31.97 -16.44
C VAL A 780 -19.15 -32.50 -17.19
N ARG A 781 -18.98 -32.70 -18.49
CA ARG A 781 -19.99 -33.32 -19.35
C ARG A 781 -19.52 -34.70 -19.74
N ALA A 782 -20.39 -35.70 -19.51
CA ALA A 782 -20.10 -37.09 -19.82
C ALA A 782 -21.01 -37.59 -20.94
N LEU A 783 -20.42 -38.25 -21.90
CA LEU A 783 -21.14 -38.98 -22.92
C LEU A 783 -20.66 -40.42 -22.82
N ASP A 784 -21.57 -41.34 -22.63
CA ASP A 784 -21.22 -42.68 -22.23
C ASP A 784 -21.94 -43.69 -23.12
N ILE A 785 -21.25 -44.81 -23.44
CA ILE A 785 -21.83 -45.96 -24.15
C ILE A 785 -21.36 -47.23 -23.48
N GLY A 786 -22.24 -48.20 -23.33
CA GLY A 786 -21.88 -49.46 -22.72
C GLY A 786 -22.70 -50.61 -23.16
N GLY A 787 -22.19 -51.81 -22.85
CA GLY A 787 -22.91 -53.08 -22.98
C GLY A 787 -23.04 -53.75 -21.63
N TYR A 788 -24.12 -54.52 -21.47
CA TYR A 788 -24.34 -55.28 -20.26
C TYR A 788 -24.94 -56.65 -20.55
N LEU A 789 -24.70 -57.52 -19.60
CA LEU A 789 -25.17 -58.93 -19.64
C LEU A 789 -25.72 -59.29 -18.27
N ASP A 790 -26.83 -59.99 -18.24
CA ASP A 790 -27.38 -60.55 -17.02
C ASP A 790 -27.79 -61.98 -17.31
N ALA A 791 -27.22 -62.98 -16.59
CA ALA A 791 -27.49 -64.39 -16.79
C ALA A 791 -28.00 -64.94 -15.48
N THR A 792 -29.20 -65.57 -15.53
CA THR A 792 -29.83 -66.22 -14.36
C THR A 792 -29.77 -67.69 -14.48
N TYR A 793 -29.67 -68.38 -13.34
CA TYR A 793 -29.65 -69.82 -13.25
C TYR A 793 -30.39 -70.26 -11.97
N ALA A 794 -30.53 -71.62 -11.74
CA ALA A 794 -31.43 -72.16 -10.72
C ALA A 794 -31.20 -71.57 -9.29
N ARG A 795 -29.96 -71.19 -8.92
CA ARG A 795 -29.62 -70.74 -7.58
C ARG A 795 -28.93 -69.39 -7.51
N GLY A 796 -28.97 -68.59 -8.60
CA GLY A 796 -28.30 -67.36 -8.61
C GLY A 796 -28.25 -66.63 -9.95
N TYR A 797 -27.29 -65.70 -10.10
CA TYR A 797 -27.13 -64.92 -11.31
C TYR A 797 -25.69 -64.40 -11.44
N LEU A 798 -25.36 -64.11 -12.65
CA LEU A 798 -24.15 -63.37 -12.97
C LEU A 798 -24.54 -62.12 -13.77
N SER A 799 -24.05 -60.95 -13.33
CA SER A 799 -24.31 -59.69 -13.97
C SER A 799 -22.97 -59.02 -14.32
N ALA A 800 -22.89 -58.51 -15.52
CA ALA A 800 -21.68 -57.82 -15.99
C ALA A 800 -22.03 -56.58 -16.83
N ALA A 801 -21.19 -55.58 -16.79
CA ALA A 801 -21.32 -54.40 -17.64
C ALA A 801 -19.93 -53.84 -17.94
N VAL A 802 -19.76 -53.28 -19.15
CA VAL A 802 -18.56 -52.58 -19.58
C VAL A 802 -18.99 -51.29 -20.28
N ARG A 803 -18.33 -50.22 -19.97
CA ARG A 803 -18.73 -48.89 -20.42
C ARG A 803 -17.52 -48.08 -20.82
N TYR A 804 -17.69 -47.17 -21.81
CA TYR A 804 -16.72 -46.20 -22.23
C TYR A 804 -17.37 -44.81 -22.11
N THR A 805 -16.66 -43.90 -21.46
CA THR A 805 -17.16 -42.53 -21.19
C THR A 805 -16.17 -41.49 -21.71
N ASP A 806 -16.67 -40.53 -22.51
CA ASP A 806 -15.93 -39.31 -22.91
C ASP A 806 -16.28 -38.21 -21.89
N LEU A 807 -15.29 -37.63 -21.25
CA LEU A 807 -15.43 -36.61 -20.21
C LEU A 807 -14.85 -35.30 -20.68
N ARG A 808 -15.64 -34.23 -20.65
CA ARG A 808 -15.23 -32.87 -21.05
C ARG A 808 -15.34 -31.92 -19.89
N HIS A 809 -14.21 -31.33 -19.53
CA HIS A 809 -14.05 -30.48 -18.36
C HIS A 809 -13.97 -29.02 -18.77
N ASP A 810 -14.66 -28.13 -18.04
CA ASP A 810 -14.56 -26.66 -18.12
C ASP A 810 -14.36 -26.19 -16.68
N THR A 811 -13.15 -25.74 -16.35
CA THR A 811 -12.81 -25.36 -14.97
C THR A 811 -12.51 -23.87 -14.88
N ARG A 812 -12.79 -23.31 -13.69
CA ARG A 812 -12.47 -21.95 -13.35
C ARG A 812 -11.88 -21.96 -11.95
N ARG A 813 -10.71 -21.30 -11.80
CA ARG A 813 -10.00 -21.22 -10.53
C ARG A 813 -9.72 -19.76 -10.21
N GLY A 814 -9.88 -19.35 -8.96
CA GLY A 814 -9.46 -18.04 -8.45
C GLY A 814 -8.43 -18.22 -7.34
N ILE A 815 -7.73 -17.14 -7.02
CA ILE A 815 -6.85 -17.05 -5.87
C ILE A 815 -7.37 -15.83 -5.09
N ALA A 816 -8.15 -16.08 -4.06
CA ALA A 816 -8.87 -15.01 -3.36
C ALA A 816 -7.97 -14.28 -2.37
N GLY A 817 -8.18 -12.97 -2.21
CA GLY A 817 -7.51 -12.18 -1.17
C GLY A 817 -6.08 -11.78 -1.49
N ILE A 818 -5.60 -12.02 -2.71
CA ILE A 818 -4.28 -11.58 -3.16
C ILE A 818 -4.48 -10.63 -4.34
N ASP A 819 -4.19 -9.37 -4.13
CA ASP A 819 -4.34 -8.33 -5.17
C ASP A 819 -3.45 -8.66 -6.38
N GLY A 820 -4.04 -8.56 -7.55
CA GLY A 820 -3.38 -8.91 -8.80
C GLY A 820 -3.57 -10.36 -9.22
N LEU A 821 -4.16 -11.24 -8.37
CA LEU A 821 -4.43 -12.64 -8.69
C LEU A 821 -5.93 -12.98 -8.69
N ASN A 822 -6.80 -11.99 -8.63
CA ASN A 822 -8.25 -12.19 -8.49
C ASN A 822 -8.95 -12.56 -9.82
N ASP A 823 -8.29 -12.44 -10.95
CA ASP A 823 -8.87 -12.78 -12.24
C ASP A 823 -9.05 -14.30 -12.36
N PRO A 824 -10.23 -14.78 -12.77
CA PRO A 824 -10.47 -16.22 -12.87
C PRO A 824 -9.64 -16.86 -13.98
N LEU A 825 -8.95 -17.93 -13.61
CA LEU A 825 -8.12 -18.73 -14.51
C LEU A 825 -8.95 -19.91 -15.01
N ARG A 826 -8.95 -20.19 -16.30
CA ARG A 826 -9.85 -21.18 -16.93
C ARG A 826 -9.07 -22.21 -17.72
N ALA A 827 -9.50 -23.48 -17.59
CA ALA A 827 -8.99 -24.55 -18.44
C ALA A 827 -10.14 -25.35 -19.04
N LYS A 828 -9.97 -25.79 -20.27
CA LYS A 828 -10.85 -26.73 -20.95
C LYS A 828 -10.02 -27.91 -21.42
N TYR A 829 -10.44 -29.12 -21.08
CA TYR A 829 -9.70 -30.32 -21.43
C TYR A 829 -10.63 -31.54 -21.44
N ASN A 830 -10.17 -32.58 -22.05
CA ASN A 830 -10.92 -33.84 -22.15
C ASN A 830 -10.11 -35.00 -21.58
N ASN A 831 -10.81 -35.98 -21.08
CA ASN A 831 -10.25 -37.31 -20.86
C ASN A 831 -11.33 -38.36 -21.10
N ASP A 832 -10.97 -39.58 -21.06
CA ASP A 832 -11.88 -40.70 -21.28
C ASP A 832 -11.73 -41.72 -20.15
N ALA A 833 -12.75 -42.53 -19.99
CA ALA A 833 -12.77 -43.55 -18.93
C ALA A 833 -13.35 -44.86 -19.47
N ILE A 834 -12.83 -45.95 -18.95
CA ILE A 834 -13.42 -47.26 -19.11
C ILE A 834 -13.86 -47.71 -17.72
N SER A 835 -15.08 -48.23 -17.62
CA SER A 835 -15.54 -48.84 -16.38
C SER A 835 -16.16 -50.21 -16.66
N ALA A 836 -16.04 -51.09 -15.69
CA ALA A 836 -16.57 -52.44 -15.77
C ALA A 836 -17.12 -52.86 -14.41
N ARG A 837 -18.14 -53.64 -14.42
CA ARG A 837 -18.69 -54.22 -13.20
C ARG A 837 -18.96 -55.69 -13.41
N LEU A 838 -18.68 -56.47 -12.39
CA LEU A 838 -19.00 -57.90 -12.33
C LEU A 838 -19.61 -58.19 -10.98
N GLU A 839 -20.74 -58.86 -11.02
CA GLU A 839 -21.47 -59.18 -9.79
C GLU A 839 -22.03 -60.59 -9.92
N HIS A 840 -21.82 -61.37 -8.90
CA HIS A 840 -22.42 -62.70 -8.76
C HIS A 840 -23.29 -62.75 -7.51
N GLY A 841 -24.51 -63.19 -7.63
CA GLY A 841 -25.44 -63.29 -6.52
C GLY A 841 -26.11 -64.70 -6.42
N PHE A 842 -26.25 -65.21 -5.23
CA PHE A 842 -27.03 -66.35 -4.92
C PHE A 842 -28.45 -65.90 -4.60
N SER A 843 -29.47 -66.71 -4.92
CA SER A 843 -30.88 -66.34 -4.67
C SER A 843 -31.56 -67.47 -3.79
N PHE A 844 -32.13 -66.98 -2.69
CA PHE A 844 -32.90 -67.79 -1.77
C PHE A 844 -34.27 -67.17 -1.57
N THR A 845 -35.35 -67.94 -1.72
CA THR A 845 -36.70 -67.47 -1.49
C THR A 845 -37.23 -68.07 -0.21
N THR A 846 -37.71 -67.29 0.70
CA THR A 846 -38.28 -67.68 1.95
C THR A 846 -39.73 -68.09 1.72
N GLY A 847 -40.32 -68.84 2.69
CA GLY A 847 -41.72 -69.33 2.61
C GLY A 847 -42.76 -68.19 2.48
N ASN A 848 -42.44 -66.94 2.86
CA ASN A 848 -43.34 -65.79 2.73
C ASN A 848 -43.04 -64.95 1.46
N GLY A 849 -42.22 -65.53 0.53
CA GLY A 849 -41.93 -64.83 -0.74
C GLY A 849 -40.87 -63.78 -0.71
N LEU A 850 -40.16 -63.64 0.40
CA LEU A 850 -39.03 -62.70 0.45
C LEU A 850 -37.83 -63.36 -0.25
N VAL A 851 -37.21 -62.62 -1.19
CA VAL A 851 -36.00 -63.08 -1.88
C VAL A 851 -34.77 -62.39 -1.20
N VAL A 852 -33.87 -63.30 -0.81
CA VAL A 852 -32.58 -62.85 -0.17
C VAL A 852 -31.48 -63.28 -1.12
N GLN A 853 -30.68 -62.30 -1.52
CA GLN A 853 -29.58 -62.46 -2.47
C GLN A 853 -28.24 -62.03 -1.83
N PRO A 854 -27.47 -62.93 -1.24
CA PRO A 854 -26.09 -62.68 -0.95
C PRO A 854 -25.30 -62.40 -2.25
N LEU A 855 -24.50 -61.39 -2.27
CA LEU A 855 -23.71 -60.95 -3.41
C LEU A 855 -22.23 -61.23 -3.12
N LEU A 856 -21.59 -62.07 -3.99
CA LEU A 856 -20.19 -62.46 -3.78
C LEU A 856 -19.65 -63.09 -5.07
N PRO A 857 -18.66 -62.46 -5.74
CA PRO A 857 -18.09 -61.14 -5.46
C PRO A 857 -18.92 -60.02 -6.11
N VAL A 858 -18.69 -58.81 -5.64
CA VAL A 858 -19.06 -57.58 -6.33
C VAL A 858 -17.72 -56.86 -6.67
N VAL A 859 -17.47 -56.68 -7.94
CA VAL A 859 -16.22 -56.08 -8.45
C VAL A 859 -16.58 -54.91 -9.33
N ASP A 860 -16.04 -53.74 -8.99
CA ASP A 860 -16.10 -52.56 -9.81
C ASP A 860 -14.70 -52.16 -10.25
N TYR A 861 -14.56 -51.83 -11.50
CA TYR A 861 -13.34 -51.32 -12.11
C TYR A 861 -13.65 -50.02 -12.82
N ALA A 862 -12.79 -49.03 -12.63
CA ALA A 862 -12.85 -47.79 -13.41
C ALA A 862 -11.43 -47.29 -13.62
N ARG A 863 -11.15 -46.85 -14.82
CA ARG A 863 -9.88 -46.21 -15.15
C ARG A 863 -10.15 -45.00 -15.99
N THR A 864 -9.76 -43.82 -15.47
CA THR A 864 -9.73 -42.58 -16.26
C THR A 864 -8.33 -42.43 -16.86
N SER A 865 -8.28 -42.02 -18.12
CA SER A 865 -7.01 -41.86 -18.83
C SER A 865 -6.18 -40.68 -18.26
N ALA A 866 -4.90 -40.67 -18.57
CA ALA A 866 -4.02 -39.52 -18.30
C ALA A 866 -4.58 -38.28 -18.98
N THR A 867 -4.41 -37.16 -18.32
CA THR A 867 -5.00 -35.92 -18.81
C THR A 867 -4.02 -34.76 -18.68
N ARG A 868 -4.30 -33.70 -19.41
CA ARG A 868 -3.53 -32.45 -19.34
C ARG A 868 -4.49 -31.26 -19.29
N PHE A 869 -4.13 -30.27 -18.48
CA PHE A 869 -4.87 -29.01 -18.51
C PHE A 869 -3.88 -27.85 -18.67
N ASN A 870 -4.40 -26.72 -19.16
CA ASN A 870 -3.65 -25.47 -19.28
C ASN A 870 -4.65 -24.32 -19.12
N GLU A 871 -4.40 -23.48 -18.11
CA GLU A 871 -5.25 -22.32 -17.80
C GLU A 871 -4.95 -21.11 -18.69
N GLY A 872 -3.99 -21.24 -19.59
CA GLY A 872 -3.67 -20.19 -20.56
C GLY A 872 -2.71 -19.16 -19.96
N GLN A 873 -3.07 -17.89 -20.08
CA GLN A 873 -2.23 -16.79 -19.61
C GLN A 873 -2.88 -16.08 -18.43
N GLY A 874 -2.06 -15.60 -17.53
CA GLY A 874 -2.48 -14.91 -16.32
C GLY A 874 -1.47 -15.11 -15.23
N ALA A 875 -1.39 -14.16 -14.31
CA ALA A 875 -0.54 -14.32 -13.13
C ALA A 875 -1.04 -15.51 -12.31
N GLY A 876 -0.19 -16.49 -12.08
CA GLY A 876 -0.55 -17.71 -11.37
C GLY A 876 -1.26 -18.78 -12.19
N ALA A 877 -1.41 -18.61 -13.52
CA ALA A 877 -2.00 -19.64 -14.38
C ALA A 877 -1.13 -20.91 -14.39
N LEU A 878 -1.81 -22.07 -14.36
CA LEU A 878 -1.15 -23.38 -14.23
C LEU A 878 -1.32 -24.20 -15.49
N ALA A 879 -0.36 -25.09 -15.70
CA ALA A 879 -0.45 -26.18 -16.66
C ALA A 879 -0.05 -27.47 -15.94
N GLY A 880 -0.84 -28.51 -16.08
CA GLY A 880 -0.61 -29.73 -15.35
C GLY A 880 -0.83 -30.99 -16.18
N ARG A 881 -0.13 -32.07 -15.81
CA ARG A 881 -0.27 -33.41 -16.37
C ARG A 881 -0.60 -34.38 -15.24
N GLY A 882 -1.77 -35.00 -15.33
CA GLY A 882 -2.19 -36.05 -14.40
C GLY A 882 -2.02 -37.42 -15.04
N ASP A 883 -1.53 -38.38 -14.28
CA ASP A 883 -1.45 -39.76 -14.70
C ASP A 883 -2.85 -40.38 -14.75
N SER A 884 -2.96 -41.60 -15.35
CA SER A 884 -4.21 -42.33 -15.29
C SER A 884 -4.58 -42.61 -13.82
N LEU A 885 -5.89 -42.64 -13.53
CA LEU A 885 -6.39 -42.94 -12.20
C LEU A 885 -7.19 -44.24 -12.29
N GLU A 886 -6.86 -45.23 -11.49
CA GLU A 886 -7.46 -46.55 -11.52
C GLU A 886 -8.14 -46.85 -10.19
N SER A 887 -9.40 -47.25 -10.25
CA SER A 887 -10.18 -47.77 -9.10
C SER A 887 -10.52 -49.22 -9.31
N ILE A 888 -10.18 -50.02 -8.34
CA ILE A 888 -10.52 -51.48 -8.33
C ILE A 888 -11.17 -51.79 -6.98
N ARG A 889 -12.46 -52.01 -6.99
CA ARG A 889 -13.21 -52.28 -5.76
C ARG A 889 -13.70 -53.71 -5.76
N VAL A 890 -13.42 -54.45 -4.70
CA VAL A 890 -13.83 -55.84 -4.55
C VAL A 890 -14.54 -55.98 -3.21
N GLY A 891 -15.69 -56.64 -3.23
CA GLY A 891 -16.44 -56.81 -2.01
C GLY A 891 -17.60 -57.79 -2.08
N ALA A 892 -18.50 -57.64 -1.11
CA ALA A 892 -19.63 -58.50 -0.92
C ALA A 892 -20.84 -57.65 -0.48
N GLY A 893 -22.03 -58.21 -0.66
CA GLY A 893 -23.25 -57.50 -0.31
C GLY A 893 -24.44 -58.39 -0.04
N LEU A 894 -25.55 -57.74 0.18
CA LEU A 894 -26.82 -58.36 0.40
C LEU A 894 -27.91 -57.58 -0.29
N GLN A 895 -28.73 -58.24 -1.06
CA GLN A 895 -29.91 -57.62 -1.66
C GLN A 895 -31.15 -58.37 -1.19
N LEU A 896 -32.19 -57.61 -0.89
CA LEU A 896 -33.49 -58.16 -0.45
C LEU A 896 -34.55 -57.50 -1.33
N PHE A 897 -35.54 -58.34 -1.73
CA PHE A 897 -36.74 -57.80 -2.35
C PHE A 897 -37.94 -58.76 -2.16
N LYS A 898 -39.12 -58.18 -2.25
CA LYS A 898 -40.34 -58.94 -2.20
C LYS A 898 -41.38 -58.30 -3.11
N THR A 899 -42.01 -59.13 -3.95
CA THR A 899 -43.06 -58.69 -4.83
C THR A 899 -44.41 -58.85 -4.16
N PHE A 900 -45.25 -57.86 -4.21
CA PHE A 900 -46.63 -57.90 -3.75
C PHE A 900 -47.55 -57.76 -4.96
N ASP A 901 -48.47 -58.67 -5.15
CA ASP A 901 -49.41 -58.63 -6.27
C ASP A 901 -50.68 -57.91 -5.85
N GLY A 902 -51.16 -57.02 -6.66
CA GLY A 902 -52.41 -56.31 -6.47
C GLY A 902 -53.58 -57.03 -7.19
N ASN A 903 -54.80 -56.60 -6.87
CA ASN A 903 -56.03 -57.26 -7.33
C ASN A 903 -56.26 -57.04 -8.85
N ASN A 904 -55.66 -56.06 -9.48
CA ASN A 904 -55.84 -55.78 -10.91
C ASN A 904 -54.60 -56.05 -11.77
N GLY A 905 -53.72 -56.94 -11.27
CA GLY A 905 -52.46 -57.29 -11.97
C GLY A 905 -51.31 -56.33 -11.71
N GLU A 906 -51.47 -55.36 -10.85
CA GLU A 906 -50.40 -54.48 -10.44
C GLU A 906 -49.43 -55.24 -9.57
N ARG A 907 -48.15 -54.91 -9.68
CA ARG A 907 -47.11 -55.50 -8.86
C ARG A 907 -46.25 -54.39 -8.26
N ILE A 908 -45.94 -54.47 -6.97
CA ILE A 908 -45.08 -53.55 -6.25
C ILE A 908 -43.92 -54.34 -5.63
N THR A 909 -42.70 -54.02 -5.99
CA THR A 909 -41.50 -54.70 -5.52
C THR A 909 -40.59 -53.74 -4.80
N PRO A 910 -40.66 -53.59 -3.49
CA PRO A 910 -39.62 -52.91 -2.73
C PRO A 910 -38.33 -53.71 -2.72
N ARG A 911 -37.22 -53.00 -2.79
CA ARG A 911 -35.86 -53.56 -2.79
C ARG A 911 -35.00 -52.82 -1.77
N ALA A 912 -34.11 -53.56 -1.12
CA ALA A 912 -33.03 -52.96 -0.31
C ALA A 912 -31.74 -53.70 -0.66
N ARG A 913 -30.67 -52.91 -0.79
CA ARG A 913 -29.37 -53.45 -1.15
C ARG A 913 -28.31 -52.71 -0.35
N VAL A 914 -27.32 -53.48 0.14
CA VAL A 914 -26.13 -52.95 0.80
C VAL A 914 -24.94 -53.72 0.27
N VAL A 915 -23.86 -53.00 -0.06
CA VAL A 915 -22.62 -53.59 -0.56
C VAL A 915 -21.46 -52.93 0.19
N TRP A 916 -20.57 -53.75 0.70
CA TRP A 916 -19.30 -53.33 1.26
C TRP A 916 -18.18 -53.78 0.31
N GLN A 917 -17.27 -52.87 0.00
CA GLN A 917 -16.14 -53.11 -0.90
C GLN A 917 -14.86 -52.52 -0.32
N LYS A 918 -13.73 -53.09 -0.72
CA LYS A 918 -12.43 -52.54 -0.45
C LYS A 918 -11.83 -51.99 -1.76
N GLU A 919 -11.34 -50.77 -1.72
CA GLU A 919 -10.59 -50.17 -2.81
C GLU A 919 -9.17 -50.73 -2.82
N LEU A 920 -8.75 -51.26 -3.95
CA LEU A 920 -7.40 -51.81 -4.17
C LEU A 920 -6.62 -50.97 -5.17
N GLY A 921 -7.27 -49.99 -5.79
CA GLY A 921 -6.69 -49.08 -6.74
C GLY A 921 -6.23 -47.77 -6.08
N ASP A 922 -6.24 -46.71 -6.86
CA ASP A 922 -5.77 -45.37 -6.43
C ASP A 922 -6.81 -44.69 -5.52
N THR A 923 -6.35 -44.23 -4.38
CA THR A 923 -7.18 -43.47 -3.44
C THR A 923 -6.90 -41.96 -3.50
N GLN A 924 -5.90 -41.55 -4.30
CA GLN A 924 -5.49 -40.17 -4.43
C GLN A 924 -5.12 -39.85 -5.88
N ALA A 925 -5.60 -38.72 -6.39
CA ALA A 925 -5.22 -38.24 -7.71
C ALA A 925 -4.02 -37.27 -7.58
N ARG A 926 -3.11 -37.31 -8.52
CA ARG A 926 -1.91 -36.51 -8.54
C ARG A 926 -1.69 -35.87 -9.90
N TYR A 927 -1.12 -34.65 -9.87
CA TYR A 927 -0.67 -33.93 -11.07
C TYR A 927 0.77 -33.49 -10.87
N SER A 928 1.54 -33.55 -11.94
CA SER A 928 2.78 -32.79 -12.11
C SER A 928 2.36 -31.45 -12.71
N THR A 929 2.51 -30.38 -11.94
CA THR A 929 1.99 -29.05 -12.25
C THR A 929 3.14 -28.07 -12.36
N GLY A 930 3.00 -27.05 -13.18
CA GLY A 930 3.90 -25.91 -13.28
C GLY A 930 3.11 -24.67 -13.65
N PHE A 931 3.75 -23.52 -13.57
CA PHE A 931 3.10 -22.31 -14.05
C PHE A 931 3.07 -22.32 -15.58
N ALA A 932 1.94 -21.91 -16.16
CA ALA A 932 1.79 -21.89 -17.62
C ALA A 932 2.86 -21.01 -18.29
N ALA A 933 3.24 -19.91 -17.62
CA ALA A 933 4.31 -19.01 -18.08
C ALA A 933 5.71 -19.60 -17.91
N ALA A 934 5.90 -20.56 -16.97
CA ALA A 934 7.20 -21.12 -16.64
C ALA A 934 7.07 -22.64 -16.42
N PRO A 935 6.79 -23.43 -17.46
CA PRO A 935 6.47 -24.85 -17.33
C PRO A 935 7.66 -25.73 -16.90
N ASP A 936 8.87 -25.20 -16.93
CA ASP A 936 10.06 -25.83 -16.40
C ASP A 936 10.11 -25.83 -14.86
N LEU A 937 9.34 -25.00 -14.22
CA LEU A 937 9.24 -24.93 -12.75
C LEU A 937 8.12 -25.87 -12.29
N VAL A 938 8.46 -27.15 -12.07
CA VAL A 938 7.51 -28.21 -11.79
C VAL A 938 7.36 -28.43 -10.29
N PHE A 939 6.10 -28.59 -9.86
CA PHE A 939 5.74 -28.94 -8.48
C PHE A 939 4.58 -29.95 -8.50
N GLY A 940 4.30 -30.58 -7.38
CA GLY A 940 3.22 -31.53 -7.27
C GLY A 940 1.95 -30.89 -6.75
N SER A 941 0.81 -31.25 -7.35
CA SER A 941 -0.50 -31.03 -6.76
C SER A 941 -1.21 -32.37 -6.58
N SER A 942 -2.05 -32.49 -5.56
CA SER A 942 -2.71 -33.73 -5.24
C SER A 942 -4.08 -33.49 -4.63
N SER A 943 -4.96 -34.47 -4.82
CA SER A 943 -6.21 -34.51 -4.07
C SER A 943 -5.95 -35.00 -2.65
N GLN A 944 -6.97 -34.95 -1.83
CA GLN A 944 -6.95 -35.70 -0.58
C GLN A 944 -6.91 -37.22 -0.85
N THR A 945 -6.52 -37.94 0.15
CA THR A 945 -6.53 -39.45 0.10
C THR A 945 -7.88 -39.91 0.61
N LEU A 946 -8.59 -40.69 -0.20
CA LEU A 946 -9.88 -41.26 0.20
C LEU A 946 -9.68 -42.59 0.95
N GLY A 947 -10.60 -42.91 1.81
CA GLY A 947 -10.57 -44.19 2.52
C GLY A 947 -10.78 -45.39 1.60
N GLU A 948 -10.13 -46.50 1.93
CA GLU A 948 -10.22 -47.73 1.15
C GLU A 948 -11.55 -48.50 1.35
N GLN A 949 -12.26 -48.26 2.46
CA GLN A 949 -13.49 -48.96 2.80
C GLN A 949 -14.68 -48.20 2.22
N VAL A 950 -15.45 -48.85 1.34
CA VAL A 950 -16.58 -48.24 0.65
C VAL A 950 -17.86 -48.98 1.06
N LEU A 951 -18.86 -48.26 1.52
CA LEU A 951 -20.17 -48.75 1.82
C LEU A 951 -21.17 -48.09 0.86
N ALA A 952 -21.86 -48.93 0.07
CA ALA A 952 -22.90 -48.46 -0.86
C ALA A 952 -24.24 -49.07 -0.52
N TRP A 953 -25.32 -48.31 -0.71
CA TRP A 953 -26.66 -48.79 -0.44
C TRP A 953 -27.63 -48.29 -1.50
N ASN A 954 -28.74 -49.05 -1.65
CA ASN A 954 -29.87 -48.67 -2.48
C ASN A 954 -31.16 -49.10 -1.78
N LEU A 955 -32.11 -48.20 -1.78
CA LEU A 955 -33.48 -48.48 -1.34
C LEU A 955 -34.40 -48.08 -2.49
N GLY A 956 -35.11 -49.01 -3.03
CA GLY A 956 -35.91 -48.78 -4.21
C GLY A 956 -37.28 -49.44 -4.17
N VAL A 957 -38.16 -48.93 -5.01
CA VAL A 957 -39.49 -49.53 -5.26
C VAL A 957 -39.71 -49.54 -6.76
N THR A 958 -40.08 -50.70 -7.28
CA THR A 958 -40.56 -50.83 -8.66
C THR A 958 -42.05 -51.12 -8.59
N SER A 959 -42.82 -50.34 -9.32
CA SER A 959 -44.28 -50.54 -9.49
C SER A 959 -44.55 -50.90 -10.95
N ARG A 960 -45.09 -52.09 -11.20
CA ARG A 960 -45.59 -52.47 -12.52
C ARG A 960 -47.07 -52.17 -12.55
N ALA A 961 -47.38 -51.00 -13.19
CA ALA A 961 -48.75 -50.44 -13.23
C ALA A 961 -49.62 -51.15 -14.26
N SER A 962 -49.01 -51.85 -15.22
CA SER A 962 -49.69 -52.67 -16.21
C SER A 962 -48.67 -53.65 -16.80
N ASP A 963 -49.19 -54.60 -17.66
CA ASP A 963 -48.30 -55.53 -18.33
C ASP A 963 -47.24 -54.92 -19.19
N ARG A 964 -47.41 -53.64 -19.50
CA ARG A 964 -46.47 -52.90 -20.38
C ARG A 964 -45.70 -51.78 -19.69
N LEU A 965 -46.20 -51.24 -18.59
CA LEU A 965 -45.63 -50.07 -17.97
C LEU A 965 -45.11 -50.32 -16.58
N SER A 966 -43.85 -50.04 -16.34
CA SER A 966 -43.27 -50.03 -15.00
C SER A 966 -42.69 -48.67 -14.66
N VAL A 967 -42.80 -48.29 -13.37
CA VAL A 967 -42.23 -47.09 -12.81
C VAL A 967 -41.34 -47.51 -11.64
N MET A 968 -40.18 -46.88 -11.54
CA MET A 968 -39.30 -47.16 -10.38
C MET A 968 -38.76 -45.89 -9.79
N VAL A 969 -38.53 -45.95 -8.49
CA VAL A 969 -37.85 -44.90 -7.70
C VAL A 969 -36.80 -45.59 -6.86
N ASP A 970 -35.58 -45.11 -6.94
CA ASP A 970 -34.47 -45.62 -6.13
C ASP A 970 -33.78 -44.46 -5.42
N TYR A 971 -33.46 -44.64 -4.14
CA TYR A 971 -32.53 -43.82 -3.39
C TYR A 971 -31.22 -44.58 -3.27
N VAL A 972 -30.12 -43.98 -3.71
CA VAL A 972 -28.80 -44.59 -3.68
C VAL A 972 -27.86 -43.76 -2.84
N GLY A 973 -26.92 -44.39 -2.20
CA GLY A 973 -25.87 -43.68 -1.48
C GLY A 973 -24.57 -44.45 -1.44
N GLU A 974 -23.49 -43.71 -1.26
CA GLU A 974 -22.15 -44.28 -1.08
C GLU A 974 -21.43 -43.47 -0.03
N ARG A 975 -20.69 -44.13 0.81
CA ARG A 975 -19.85 -43.47 1.81
C ARG A 975 -18.53 -44.22 1.96
N ARG A 976 -17.47 -43.44 2.03
CA ARG A 976 -16.15 -43.87 2.51
C ARG A 976 -15.50 -42.72 3.23
N ASP A 977 -14.42 -42.96 3.92
CA ASP A 977 -13.69 -41.88 4.59
C ASP A 977 -13.26 -40.83 3.55
N GLY A 978 -13.56 -39.58 3.82
CA GLY A 978 -13.28 -38.45 2.91
C GLY A 978 -14.32 -38.27 1.80
N GLN A 979 -15.37 -39.12 1.69
CA GLN A 979 -16.36 -38.93 0.62
C GLN A 979 -17.74 -39.44 1.03
N VAL A 980 -18.78 -38.71 0.68
CA VAL A 980 -20.16 -39.13 0.79
C VAL A 980 -20.94 -38.66 -0.44
N GLN A 981 -21.82 -39.52 -0.94
CA GLN A 981 -22.65 -39.19 -2.10
C GLN A 981 -24.05 -39.83 -1.89
N ASN A 982 -25.09 -39.09 -2.25
CA ASN A 982 -26.46 -39.55 -2.22
C ASN A 982 -27.17 -39.12 -3.49
N GLY A 983 -28.12 -39.95 -3.96
CA GLY A 983 -28.82 -39.65 -5.18
C GLY A 983 -30.19 -40.29 -5.26
N VAL A 984 -30.98 -39.83 -6.21
CA VAL A 984 -32.30 -40.38 -6.52
C VAL A 984 -32.33 -40.74 -8.00
N MET A 985 -32.96 -41.86 -8.32
CA MET A 985 -33.21 -42.29 -9.69
C MET A 985 -34.71 -42.45 -9.90
N LEU A 986 -35.18 -41.97 -11.04
CA LEU A 986 -36.54 -42.17 -11.51
C LEU A 986 -36.48 -42.94 -12.84
N GLY A 987 -37.19 -44.04 -12.95
CA GLY A 987 -37.18 -44.85 -14.14
C GLY A 987 -38.58 -45.17 -14.67
N LEU A 988 -38.63 -45.24 -15.98
CA LEU A 988 -39.82 -45.68 -16.70
C LEU A 988 -39.41 -46.83 -17.64
N GLY A 989 -40.22 -47.85 -17.69
CA GLY A 989 -40.01 -49.00 -18.59
C GLY A 989 -41.28 -49.30 -19.34
N TYR A 990 -41.13 -49.65 -20.62
CA TYR A 990 -42.26 -50.05 -21.46
C TYR A 990 -41.87 -51.30 -22.27
N ALA A 991 -42.65 -52.38 -22.09
CA ALA A 991 -42.43 -53.63 -22.77
C ALA A 991 -43.31 -53.78 -24.01
N PHE A 992 -42.71 -54.25 -25.12
CA PHE A 992 -43.39 -54.49 -26.38
C PHE A 992 -43.80 -55.89 -26.52
#